data_2886faa57295588792b686075f566103
#
_entry.id   2886faa57295588792b686075f566103
#
_cell.length_a   1.000
_cell.length_b   1.000
_cell.length_c   1.000
_cell.angle_alpha   90.00
_cell.angle_beta   90.00
_cell.angle_gamma   90.00
#
_symmetry.space_group_name_H-M   'P 1'
#
loop_
_entity.id
_entity.type
_entity.pdbx_description
1 polymer ?
#
loop_
_entity_poly.entity_id
_entity_poly.type
_entity_poly.pdbx_seq_one_letter_code
_entity_poly.pdbx_strand_id
1 'polypeptide(L)'
;MFSTACGEVIEAACQTLAVPASGPVLAHFHEWMCGGGLLYLKERAPKLGTVFTTHATMLGRSMAGSGFDIYKQMNQINPKMEAGAYNITAKCSMETASAREADCFTTVSRITADEATVFLGRSPDVVTPNGLDMRVIPDYSAERDVPAGARAKLLGAAGRLLRRELAPDTRIFIISGRYEYHNKGVDVFLDALAGVNEALRQSQTNVLALCAVMGGHSGVNPDAVGGDPSKISDQGPYWISSHHVYNQPQDPILNACKRLGLDNRPENHVQVIFDPALLDGNDGFLNMPYEEVLAACDLGVFPSWYEPWGYTPQESAAHAVPTVTTDLSGFGLWVRDTQGQEQGVTILHRQQTSYEGTVAALRAVLLDYAALPSAQLDERRTAVRALSGACSWDRFFPHYIQAYTQALDKAVERGALRDAPSSASLTRVLEATMSTTPTLHAFTAVTALPEPIGRLRELAHNLWWSWHPECHQLFSALNPAEWERSGHNPVAVIEKATKARLLIVAHDQSYLRLYKSTMEAFDAYMGVSAKDFGALSPERPAAYFSTEYGLSECLPIYSGGLGVLSGDHLKSASDLNIPLVGVGLLYRSGYFRQQIDRDGRQIAQYPENDFATLPLELVKDEGGAPLEVLLQLXXXXGAASPCADLDGACGAGQAVSVGHRHAQQYRRRSQDHRPAVRGGQGLPPPSGNPARHGRGPAHARPRHQALRVSYERGAFRVPHP
;
A
#
# COMPACT_ATOMS: atom_id res chain seq x y z
N MET A 1 -16.99 -2.22 -13.76
CA MET A 1 -17.33 -3.58 -13.30
C MET A 1 -16.86 -3.86 -11.88
N PHE A 2 -15.54 -3.89 -11.59
CA PHE A 2 -15.05 -4.14 -10.23
C PHE A 2 -15.75 -3.28 -9.17
N SER A 3 -15.74 -2.00 -9.39
CA SER A 3 -16.25 -1.00 -8.45
C SER A 3 -17.76 -1.22 -8.13
N THR A 4 -18.56 -1.53 -9.12
CA THR A 4 -19.99 -1.83 -8.94
C THR A 4 -20.16 -3.14 -8.17
N ALA A 5 -19.37 -4.15 -8.51
CA ALA A 5 -19.38 -5.43 -7.78
C ALA A 5 -19.06 -5.24 -6.29
N CYS A 6 -18.16 -4.31 -5.94
CA CYS A 6 -17.92 -3.96 -4.52
C CYS A 6 -19.22 -3.48 -3.85
N GLY A 7 -19.98 -2.62 -4.52
CA GLY A 7 -21.27 -2.14 -3.99
C GLY A 7 -22.27 -3.29 -3.78
N GLU A 8 -22.36 -4.21 -4.75
CA GLU A 8 -23.23 -5.39 -4.65
C GLU A 8 -22.82 -6.30 -3.49
N VAL A 9 -21.51 -6.51 -3.31
CA VAL A 9 -20.99 -7.31 -2.19
C VAL A 9 -21.36 -6.68 -0.84
N ILE A 10 -21.22 -5.35 -0.72
CA ILE A 10 -21.59 -4.64 0.52
C ILE A 10 -23.08 -4.80 0.79
N GLU A 11 -23.92 -4.58 -0.22
CA GLU A 11 -25.38 -4.73 -0.08
C GLU A 11 -25.72 -6.15 0.38
N ALA A 12 -25.16 -7.17 -0.28
CA ALA A 12 -25.39 -8.58 0.05
C ALA A 12 -24.87 -8.93 1.46
N ALA A 13 -23.70 -8.42 1.82
CA ALA A 13 -23.10 -8.65 3.15
C ALA A 13 -23.98 -8.05 4.26
N CYS A 14 -24.51 -6.85 4.06
CA CYS A 14 -25.41 -6.22 5.03
C CYS A 14 -26.71 -7.04 5.21
N GLN A 15 -27.19 -7.65 4.13
CA GLN A 15 -28.39 -8.50 4.18
C GLN A 15 -28.12 -9.85 4.84
N THR A 16 -26.97 -10.47 4.53
CA THR A 16 -26.63 -11.85 4.95
C THR A 16 -26.09 -11.93 6.37
N LEU A 17 -25.26 -10.95 6.76
CA LEU A 17 -24.61 -10.97 8.08
C LEU A 17 -25.50 -10.46 9.22
N ALA A 18 -26.81 -10.30 8.94
CA ALA A 18 -27.79 -9.82 9.91
C ALA A 18 -27.29 -8.56 10.66
N VAL A 19 -26.63 -7.65 9.94
CA VAL A 19 -26.33 -6.33 10.50
C VAL A 19 -27.65 -5.78 11.06
N PRO A 20 -27.69 -5.36 12.33
CA PRO A 20 -28.97 -4.94 12.91
C PRO A 20 -29.67 -3.93 11.99
N ALA A 21 -30.94 -4.20 11.69
CA ALA A 21 -31.74 -3.34 10.79
C ALA A 21 -31.80 -1.88 11.31
N SER A 22 -31.42 -1.69 12.55
CA SER A 22 -31.46 -0.41 13.26
C SER A 22 -30.12 0.33 13.33
N GLY A 23 -28.99 -0.26 12.83
CA GLY A 23 -27.68 0.37 12.93
C GLY A 23 -27.17 0.92 11.59
N PRO A 24 -26.65 2.17 11.55
CA PRO A 24 -26.00 2.67 10.35
C PRO A 24 -24.70 1.92 10.05
N VAL A 25 -24.46 1.64 8.79
CA VAL A 25 -23.25 0.97 8.29
C VAL A 25 -22.46 1.99 7.47
N LEU A 26 -21.13 1.92 7.53
CA LEU A 26 -20.24 2.82 6.80
C LEU A 26 -19.45 2.04 5.76
N ALA A 27 -19.32 2.63 4.55
CA ALA A 27 -18.44 2.12 3.50
C ALA A 27 -17.50 3.25 3.05
N HIS A 28 -16.18 2.96 3.06
CA HIS A 28 -15.15 3.92 2.69
C HIS A 28 -14.47 3.48 1.39
N PHE A 29 -14.49 4.34 0.39
CA PHE A 29 -14.00 4.07 -0.98
C PHE A 29 -12.80 4.96 -1.30
N HIS A 30 -11.72 4.34 -1.79
CA HIS A 30 -10.50 5.04 -2.17
C HIS A 30 -10.33 5.08 -3.67
N GLU A 31 -10.07 6.28 -4.21
CA GLU A 31 -9.75 6.54 -5.60
C GLU A 31 -10.93 6.27 -6.55
N TRP A 32 -10.85 6.87 -7.75
CA TRP A 32 -11.88 6.74 -8.79
C TRP A 32 -12.23 5.29 -9.12
N MET A 33 -11.26 4.39 -8.95
CA MET A 33 -11.44 2.97 -9.26
C MET A 33 -12.52 2.29 -8.41
N CYS A 34 -12.73 2.78 -7.20
CA CYS A 34 -13.74 2.25 -6.27
C CYS A 34 -15.08 3.03 -6.33
N GLY A 35 -15.10 4.15 -7.04
CA GLY A 35 -16.23 5.10 -7.04
C GLY A 35 -17.57 4.52 -7.50
N GLY A 36 -17.55 3.57 -8.44
CA GLY A 36 -18.82 2.97 -8.92
C GLY A 36 -19.57 2.20 -7.83
N GLY A 37 -18.84 1.64 -6.85
CA GLY A 37 -19.45 0.99 -5.68
C GLY A 37 -20.18 1.98 -4.79
N LEU A 38 -19.56 3.14 -4.58
CA LEU A 38 -20.19 4.24 -3.85
C LEU A 38 -21.49 4.66 -4.51
N LEU A 39 -21.45 4.92 -5.83
CA LEU A 39 -22.62 5.36 -6.60
C LEU A 39 -23.73 4.30 -6.56
N TYR A 40 -23.37 3.03 -6.65
CA TYR A 40 -24.29 1.90 -6.53
C TYR A 40 -25.01 1.93 -5.17
N LEU A 41 -24.25 2.08 -4.07
CA LEU A 41 -24.82 2.07 -2.72
C LEU A 41 -25.71 3.29 -2.45
N LYS A 42 -25.37 4.44 -3.00
CA LYS A 42 -26.22 5.64 -2.86
C LYS A 42 -27.63 5.43 -3.44
N GLU A 43 -27.72 4.61 -4.50
CA GLU A 43 -29.02 4.28 -5.12
C GLU A 43 -29.70 3.11 -4.41
N ARG A 44 -28.96 2.04 -4.10
CA ARG A 44 -29.52 0.76 -3.67
C ARG A 44 -29.62 0.60 -2.15
N ALA A 45 -28.70 1.22 -1.40
CA ALA A 45 -28.62 1.09 0.05
C ALA A 45 -28.50 2.47 0.71
N PRO A 46 -29.51 3.33 0.60
CA PRO A 46 -29.42 4.74 1.01
C PRO A 46 -29.20 4.96 2.51
N LYS A 47 -29.39 3.92 3.35
CA LYS A 47 -29.12 4.02 4.79
C LYS A 47 -27.63 3.81 5.13
N LEU A 48 -26.80 3.41 4.14
CA LEU A 48 -25.37 3.29 4.30
C LEU A 48 -24.68 4.65 4.23
N GLY A 49 -23.78 4.93 5.17
CA GLY A 49 -22.88 6.07 5.14
C GLY A 49 -21.75 5.79 4.15
N THR A 50 -21.41 6.78 3.32
CA THR A 50 -20.33 6.62 2.33
C THR A 50 -19.26 7.67 2.49
N VAL A 51 -17.99 7.24 2.56
CA VAL A 51 -16.83 8.11 2.52
C VAL A 51 -16.10 7.86 1.20
N PHE A 52 -15.62 8.92 0.58
CA PHE A 52 -14.78 8.83 -0.62
C PHE A 52 -13.49 9.62 -0.39
N THR A 53 -12.36 8.97 -0.61
CA THR A 53 -11.04 9.62 -0.53
C THR A 53 -10.36 9.63 -1.90
N THR A 54 -9.94 10.81 -2.37
CA THR A 54 -8.98 10.90 -3.47
C THR A 54 -7.62 11.30 -2.89
N HIS A 55 -6.58 10.51 -3.22
CA HIS A 55 -5.21 10.76 -2.74
C HIS A 55 -4.48 11.76 -3.62
N ALA A 56 -4.85 11.83 -4.89
CA ALA A 56 -4.38 12.81 -5.87
C ALA A 56 -5.43 12.88 -6.97
N THR A 57 -5.86 14.06 -7.36
CA THR A 57 -6.87 14.11 -8.44
C THR A 57 -6.29 13.53 -9.74
N MET A 58 -7.12 12.82 -10.47
CA MET A 58 -6.70 12.23 -11.76
C MET A 58 -6.18 13.29 -12.73
N LEU A 59 -6.85 14.44 -12.76
CA LEU A 59 -6.45 15.53 -13.64
C LEU A 59 -5.12 16.16 -13.20
N GLY A 60 -5.00 16.47 -11.90
CA GLY A 60 -3.80 17.06 -11.32
C GLY A 60 -2.57 16.20 -11.58
N ARG A 61 -2.69 14.89 -11.28
CA ARG A 61 -1.60 13.93 -11.49
C ARG A 61 -1.18 13.88 -12.96
N SER A 62 -2.13 13.89 -13.90
CA SER A 62 -1.85 13.80 -15.34
C SER A 62 -1.19 15.08 -15.87
N MET A 63 -1.67 16.24 -15.44
CA MET A 63 -1.13 17.53 -15.85
C MET A 63 0.28 17.72 -15.28
N ALA A 64 0.47 17.46 -13.99
CA ALA A 64 1.80 17.56 -13.36
C ALA A 64 2.80 16.61 -14.03
N GLY A 65 2.37 15.38 -14.33
CA GLY A 65 3.22 14.41 -15.03
C GLY A 65 3.66 14.84 -16.42
N SER A 66 2.92 15.76 -17.06
CA SER A 66 3.31 16.35 -18.35
C SER A 66 4.12 17.64 -18.20
N GLY A 67 4.44 18.05 -16.96
CA GLY A 67 5.22 19.27 -16.69
C GLY A 67 4.40 20.56 -16.64
N PHE A 68 3.06 20.45 -16.55
CA PHE A 68 2.22 21.63 -16.48
C PHE A 68 2.22 22.21 -15.06
N ASP A 69 2.37 23.52 -14.92
CA ASP A 69 2.37 24.21 -13.62
C ASP A 69 0.92 24.41 -13.15
N ILE A 70 0.39 23.39 -12.48
CA ILE A 70 -1.00 23.36 -12.02
C ILE A 70 -1.29 24.51 -11.06
N TYR A 71 -0.43 24.68 -10.07
CA TYR A 71 -0.75 25.52 -8.90
C TYR A 71 -0.71 27.01 -9.23
N LYS A 72 0.05 27.42 -10.26
CA LYS A 72 0.04 28.80 -10.74
C LYS A 72 -1.17 29.13 -11.61
N GLN A 73 -1.74 28.13 -12.28
CA GLN A 73 -2.79 28.35 -13.28
C GLN A 73 -4.12 27.65 -12.92
N MET A 74 -4.22 27.05 -11.75
CA MET A 74 -5.31 26.14 -11.38
C MET A 74 -6.71 26.74 -11.62
N ASN A 75 -6.89 28.00 -11.27
CA ASN A 75 -8.20 28.69 -11.44
C ASN A 75 -8.56 29.02 -12.91
N GLN A 76 -7.61 28.84 -13.85
CA GLN A 76 -7.81 29.09 -15.28
C GLN A 76 -8.09 27.77 -16.04
N ILE A 77 -7.89 26.63 -15.38
CA ILE A 77 -8.04 25.31 -15.99
C ILE A 77 -9.53 24.98 -16.13
N ASN A 78 -9.95 24.51 -17.31
CA ASN A 78 -11.26 23.92 -17.52
C ASN A 78 -11.14 22.40 -17.36
N PRO A 79 -11.57 21.81 -16.24
CA PRO A 79 -11.30 20.39 -15.95
C PRO A 79 -11.85 19.42 -17.03
N LYS A 80 -13.03 19.74 -17.61
CA LYS A 80 -13.63 18.87 -18.64
C LYS A 80 -12.85 18.87 -19.94
N MET A 81 -12.36 20.03 -20.36
CA MET A 81 -11.56 20.16 -21.59
C MET A 81 -10.22 19.44 -21.40
N GLU A 82 -9.55 19.68 -20.27
CA GLU A 82 -8.25 19.07 -20.01
C GLU A 82 -8.37 17.54 -19.83
N ALA A 83 -9.42 17.06 -19.16
CA ALA A 83 -9.64 15.61 -19.05
C ALA A 83 -9.79 14.96 -20.43
N GLY A 84 -10.38 15.68 -21.39
CA GLY A 84 -10.45 15.25 -22.79
C GLY A 84 -9.06 15.24 -23.45
N ALA A 85 -8.32 16.33 -23.28
CA ALA A 85 -6.96 16.49 -23.88
C ALA A 85 -6.01 15.38 -23.38
N TYR A 86 -6.10 15.00 -22.10
CA TYR A 86 -5.27 13.94 -21.51
C TYR A 86 -5.87 12.52 -21.69
N ASN A 87 -7.00 12.39 -22.37
CA ASN A 87 -7.70 11.10 -22.60
C ASN A 87 -8.03 10.37 -21.29
N ILE A 88 -8.47 11.12 -20.27
CA ILE A 88 -8.83 10.58 -18.93
C ILE A 88 -10.26 10.96 -18.53
N THR A 89 -11.11 11.35 -19.49
CA THR A 89 -12.50 11.79 -19.23
C THR A 89 -13.26 10.82 -18.34
N ALA A 90 -13.19 9.51 -18.64
CA ALA A 90 -13.93 8.49 -17.89
C ALA A 90 -13.46 8.41 -16.41
N LYS A 91 -12.15 8.48 -16.19
CA LYS A 91 -11.58 8.46 -14.83
C LYS A 91 -11.98 9.70 -14.04
N CYS A 92 -11.82 10.89 -14.65
CA CYS A 92 -12.21 12.16 -14.03
C CYS A 92 -13.71 12.23 -13.76
N SER A 93 -14.54 11.73 -14.68
CA SER A 93 -16.00 11.70 -14.49
C SER A 93 -16.39 10.83 -13.31
N MET A 94 -15.77 9.65 -13.18
CA MET A 94 -16.02 8.74 -12.05
C MET A 94 -15.56 9.39 -10.73
N GLU A 95 -14.36 9.97 -10.70
CA GLU A 95 -13.83 10.66 -9.53
C GLU A 95 -14.73 11.80 -9.08
N THR A 96 -15.14 12.65 -10.04
CA THR A 96 -16.03 13.79 -9.79
C THR A 96 -17.38 13.32 -9.24
N ALA A 97 -17.99 12.31 -9.87
CA ALA A 97 -19.28 11.78 -9.43
C ALA A 97 -19.17 11.21 -8.01
N SER A 98 -18.12 10.44 -7.74
CA SER A 98 -17.88 9.85 -6.42
C SER A 98 -17.67 10.92 -5.34
N ALA A 99 -16.84 11.92 -5.64
CA ALA A 99 -16.61 13.04 -4.72
C ALA A 99 -17.93 13.77 -4.42
N ARG A 100 -18.78 14.02 -5.44
CA ARG A 100 -20.04 14.76 -5.28
C ARG A 100 -21.10 13.99 -4.49
N GLU A 101 -21.19 12.69 -4.71
CA GLU A 101 -22.25 11.86 -4.13
C GLU A 101 -21.90 11.30 -2.75
N ALA A 102 -20.63 11.26 -2.38
CA ALA A 102 -20.19 10.77 -1.05
C ALA A 102 -20.86 11.57 0.08
N ASP A 103 -21.20 10.88 1.16
CA ASP A 103 -21.71 11.55 2.37
C ASP A 103 -20.60 12.38 3.01
N CYS A 104 -19.36 11.84 3.03
CA CYS A 104 -18.19 12.61 3.40
C CYS A 104 -17.12 12.44 2.33
N PHE A 105 -16.61 13.53 1.80
CA PHE A 105 -15.52 13.55 0.82
C PHE A 105 -14.23 13.97 1.53
N THR A 106 -13.15 13.21 1.34
CA THR A 106 -11.88 13.45 2.01
C THR A 106 -10.71 13.46 1.01
N THR A 107 -9.64 14.13 1.40
CA THR A 107 -8.34 14.10 0.71
C THR A 107 -7.22 14.06 1.76
N VAL A 108 -5.99 13.76 1.29
CA VAL A 108 -4.86 13.51 2.18
C VAL A 108 -4.14 14.79 2.65
N SER A 109 -4.40 15.92 2.02
CA SER A 109 -3.69 17.15 2.35
C SER A 109 -4.46 18.39 1.90
N ARG A 110 -4.02 19.54 2.41
CA ARG A 110 -4.59 20.83 2.03
C ARG A 110 -4.39 21.13 0.55
N ILE A 111 -3.20 20.86 0.00
CA ILE A 111 -2.93 21.15 -1.42
C ILE A 111 -3.82 20.28 -2.33
N THR A 112 -4.05 19.02 -1.96
CA THR A 112 -4.99 18.16 -2.69
C THR A 112 -6.44 18.64 -2.50
N ALA A 113 -6.78 19.21 -1.35
CA ALA A 113 -8.12 19.76 -1.10
C ALA A 113 -8.39 20.97 -2.00
N ASP A 114 -7.41 21.88 -2.14
CA ASP A 114 -7.51 23.02 -3.06
C ASP A 114 -7.68 22.54 -4.50
N GLU A 115 -6.89 21.58 -4.91
CA GLU A 115 -6.93 20.94 -6.23
C GLU A 115 -8.30 20.29 -6.49
N ALA A 116 -8.80 19.50 -5.53
CA ALA A 116 -10.09 18.81 -5.63
C ALA A 116 -11.25 19.81 -5.72
N THR A 117 -11.16 20.91 -4.98
CA THR A 117 -12.20 21.98 -5.02
C THR A 117 -12.36 22.50 -6.45
N VAL A 118 -11.25 22.74 -7.15
CA VAL A 118 -11.28 23.26 -8.52
C VAL A 118 -11.64 22.15 -9.53
N PHE A 119 -10.98 20.99 -9.45
CA PHE A 119 -11.08 19.97 -10.50
C PHE A 119 -12.32 19.08 -10.38
N LEU A 120 -12.77 18.80 -9.15
CA LEU A 120 -13.95 17.97 -8.92
C LEU A 120 -15.21 18.79 -8.61
N GLY A 121 -15.05 20.09 -8.37
CA GLY A 121 -16.16 21.01 -8.09
C GLY A 121 -16.80 20.77 -6.72
N ARG A 122 -16.04 20.18 -5.77
CA ARG A 122 -16.46 19.97 -4.38
C ARG A 122 -15.24 20.04 -3.45
N SER A 123 -15.33 20.87 -2.44
CA SER A 123 -14.32 20.90 -1.38
C SER A 123 -14.45 19.66 -0.49
N PRO A 124 -13.34 19.06 -0.08
CA PRO A 124 -13.39 17.96 0.90
C PRO A 124 -14.01 18.43 2.22
N ASP A 125 -14.79 17.55 2.84
CA ASP A 125 -15.39 17.77 4.15
C ASP A 125 -14.35 17.66 5.27
N VAL A 126 -13.38 16.74 5.11
CA VAL A 126 -12.30 16.49 6.07
C VAL A 126 -11.01 16.20 5.31
N VAL A 127 -9.88 16.72 5.81
CA VAL A 127 -8.55 16.32 5.36
C VAL A 127 -8.07 15.18 6.29
N THR A 128 -7.70 14.04 5.69
CA THR A 128 -7.26 12.84 6.41
C THR A 128 -5.78 12.57 6.09
N PRO A 129 -4.84 13.18 6.84
CA PRO A 129 -3.41 13.05 6.56
C PRO A 129 -2.92 11.60 6.69
N ASN A 130 -1.84 11.27 5.98
CA ASN A 130 -1.24 9.95 6.01
C ASN A 130 -0.27 9.83 7.20
N GLY A 131 -0.56 8.92 8.12
CA GLY A 131 0.25 8.68 9.30
C GLY A 131 1.37 7.66 9.07
N LEU A 132 2.28 7.59 10.05
CA LEU A 132 3.28 6.53 10.16
C LEU A 132 3.13 5.85 11.52
N ASP A 133 3.47 4.57 11.58
CA ASP A 133 3.54 3.86 12.87
C ASP A 133 4.94 4.07 13.46
N MET A 134 5.03 5.04 14.34
CA MET A 134 6.31 5.43 14.95
C MET A 134 6.91 4.36 15.89
N ARG A 135 6.13 3.34 16.24
CA ARG A 135 6.60 2.25 17.13
C ARG A 135 7.55 1.29 16.42
N VAL A 136 7.37 1.14 15.10
CA VAL A 136 8.19 0.21 14.29
C VAL A 136 9.35 0.91 13.58
N ILE A 137 9.41 2.24 13.61
CA ILE A 137 10.47 3.02 12.93
C ILE A 137 11.64 3.25 13.91
N PRO A 138 12.84 2.75 13.60
CA PRO A 138 14.02 2.97 14.46
C PRO A 138 14.30 4.46 14.68
N ASP A 139 14.79 4.80 15.86
CA ASP A 139 15.15 6.19 16.20
C ASP A 139 16.65 6.41 16.02
N TYR A 140 17.04 6.87 14.84
CA TYR A 140 18.46 7.11 14.53
C TYR A 140 19.02 8.40 15.16
N SER A 141 18.23 9.15 15.94
CA SER A 141 18.78 10.17 16.84
C SER A 141 19.41 9.53 18.09
N ALA A 142 19.04 8.25 18.37
CA ALA A 142 19.63 7.46 19.47
C ALA A 142 20.72 6.55 18.93
N GLU A 143 21.96 6.78 19.32
CA GLU A 143 23.13 6.03 18.82
C GLU A 143 22.96 4.51 18.87
N ARG A 144 22.28 4.01 19.89
CA ARG A 144 22.03 2.57 20.08
C ARG A 144 21.17 1.95 18.97
N ASP A 145 20.34 2.74 18.29
CA ASP A 145 19.43 2.26 17.25
C ASP A 145 20.04 2.36 15.85
N VAL A 146 21.16 3.08 15.70
CA VAL A 146 21.85 3.23 14.40
C VAL A 146 22.53 1.89 14.05
N PRO A 147 22.25 1.30 12.88
CA PRO A 147 22.89 0.05 12.50
C PRO A 147 24.42 0.19 12.45
N ALA A 148 25.10 -0.74 13.13
CA ALA A 148 26.55 -0.68 13.26
C ALA A 148 27.23 -0.67 11.89
N GLY A 149 28.03 0.36 11.63
CA GLY A 149 28.80 0.48 10.39
C GLY A 149 28.00 0.89 9.15
N ALA A 150 26.72 1.27 9.28
CA ALA A 150 25.89 1.67 8.13
C ALA A 150 26.58 2.74 7.27
N ARG A 151 27.10 3.79 7.92
CA ARG A 151 27.81 4.87 7.21
C ARG A 151 29.06 4.36 6.50
N ALA A 152 29.86 3.53 7.18
CA ALA A 152 31.10 2.96 6.62
C ALA A 152 30.78 2.03 5.44
N LYS A 153 29.70 1.24 5.55
CA LYS A 153 29.22 0.33 4.49
C LYS A 153 28.83 1.12 3.24
N LEU A 154 28.05 2.19 3.40
CA LEU A 154 27.63 3.06 2.30
C LEU A 154 28.84 3.76 1.66
N LEU A 155 29.70 4.40 2.47
CA LEU A 155 30.89 5.09 1.95
C LEU A 155 31.86 4.10 1.26
N GLY A 156 31.96 2.87 1.77
CA GLY A 156 32.76 1.82 1.15
C GLY A 156 32.21 1.40 -0.22
N ALA A 157 30.90 1.23 -0.33
CA ALA A 157 30.27 0.91 -1.62
C ALA A 157 30.45 2.07 -2.61
N ALA A 158 30.20 3.29 -2.16
CA ALA A 158 30.42 4.50 -2.95
C ALA A 158 31.88 4.62 -3.40
N GLY A 159 32.82 4.34 -2.49
CA GLY A 159 34.26 4.38 -2.78
C GLY A 159 34.68 3.40 -3.88
N ARG A 160 34.08 2.19 -3.88
CA ARG A 160 34.33 1.22 -4.96
C ARG A 160 33.86 1.77 -6.31
N LEU A 161 32.66 2.34 -6.37
CA LEU A 161 32.11 2.93 -7.61
C LEU A 161 32.96 4.11 -8.10
N LEU A 162 33.38 4.95 -7.14
CA LEU A 162 34.15 6.18 -7.44
C LEU A 162 35.67 5.91 -7.60
N ARG A 163 36.14 4.69 -7.26
CA ARG A 163 37.53 4.26 -7.25
C ARG A 163 38.41 5.20 -6.41
N ARG A 164 37.91 5.56 -5.25
CA ARG A 164 38.65 6.38 -4.27
C ARG A 164 38.07 6.18 -2.88
N GLU A 165 38.90 6.38 -1.86
CA GLU A 165 38.43 6.39 -0.49
C GLU A 165 37.68 7.70 -0.21
N LEU A 166 36.53 7.58 0.48
CA LEU A 166 35.78 8.73 0.93
C LEU A 166 36.05 8.94 2.41
N ALA A 167 36.28 10.18 2.81
CA ALA A 167 36.54 10.54 4.20
C ALA A 167 35.29 10.23 5.06
N PRO A 168 35.44 9.74 6.29
CA PRO A 168 34.29 9.44 7.15
C PRO A 168 33.36 10.61 7.42
N ASP A 169 33.86 11.83 7.32
CA ASP A 169 33.09 13.07 7.49
C ASP A 169 32.46 13.59 6.19
N THR A 170 32.60 12.86 5.07
CA THR A 170 31.89 13.19 3.82
C THR A 170 30.40 13.31 4.08
N ARG A 171 29.77 14.42 3.73
CA ARG A 171 28.34 14.63 3.92
C ARG A 171 27.55 13.78 2.91
N ILE A 172 26.51 13.10 3.39
CA ILE A 172 25.68 12.21 2.55
C ILE A 172 24.28 12.79 2.44
N PHE A 173 23.90 13.21 1.23
CA PHE A 173 22.57 13.72 0.92
C PHE A 173 21.82 12.71 0.05
N ILE A 174 20.54 12.46 0.34
CA ILE A 174 19.76 11.46 -0.39
C ILE A 174 18.47 12.07 -0.96
N ILE A 175 18.17 11.73 -2.22
CA ILE A 175 16.84 11.84 -2.80
C ILE A 175 16.37 10.43 -3.16
N SER A 176 15.15 10.06 -2.76
CA SER A 176 14.62 8.71 -2.97
C SER A 176 13.16 8.75 -3.44
N GLY A 177 12.73 7.67 -4.10
CA GLY A 177 11.36 7.51 -4.55
C GLY A 177 11.23 6.98 -5.97
N ARG A 178 10.05 7.19 -6.56
CA ARG A 178 9.78 6.78 -7.95
C ARG A 178 10.54 7.69 -8.93
N TYR A 179 10.92 7.15 -10.09
CA TYR A 179 11.64 7.90 -11.11
C TYR A 179 10.70 8.87 -11.82
N GLU A 180 10.32 9.93 -11.13
CA GLU A 180 9.54 11.04 -11.65
C GLU A 180 10.44 12.29 -11.61
N TYR A 181 11.33 12.41 -12.61
CA TYR A 181 12.47 13.34 -12.64
C TYR A 181 12.10 14.76 -12.23
N HIS A 182 11.02 15.30 -12.81
CA HIS A 182 10.56 16.66 -12.52
C HIS A 182 9.66 16.71 -11.27
N ASN A 183 8.67 15.79 -11.19
CA ASN A 183 7.71 15.81 -10.07
C ASN A 183 8.36 15.63 -8.71
N LYS A 184 9.38 14.76 -8.63
CA LYS A 184 10.13 14.54 -7.38
C LYS A 184 11.24 15.57 -7.15
N GLY A 185 11.50 16.45 -8.14
CA GLY A 185 12.48 17.53 -8.03
C GLY A 185 13.93 17.08 -8.16
N VAL A 186 14.16 15.94 -8.84
CA VAL A 186 15.52 15.46 -9.08
C VAL A 186 16.30 16.49 -9.92
N ASP A 187 15.62 17.15 -10.86
CA ASP A 187 16.17 18.25 -11.67
C ASP A 187 16.70 19.39 -10.78
N VAL A 188 15.88 19.86 -9.84
CA VAL A 188 16.24 20.94 -8.91
C VAL A 188 17.42 20.53 -8.01
N PHE A 189 17.40 19.26 -7.54
CA PHE A 189 18.47 18.73 -6.70
C PHE A 189 19.82 18.75 -7.46
N LEU A 190 19.85 18.21 -8.68
CA LEU A 190 21.09 18.13 -9.47
C LEU A 190 21.60 19.55 -9.85
N ASP A 191 20.69 20.45 -10.27
CA ASP A 191 21.08 21.83 -10.59
C ASP A 191 21.63 22.56 -9.35
N ALA A 192 21.04 22.34 -8.15
CA ALA A 192 21.56 22.90 -6.90
C ALA A 192 22.94 22.32 -6.53
N LEU A 193 23.12 20.99 -6.72
CA LEU A 193 24.40 20.32 -6.46
C LEU A 193 25.54 20.85 -7.33
N ALA A 194 25.28 21.24 -8.58
CA ALA A 194 26.29 21.85 -9.43
C ALA A 194 26.80 23.16 -8.82
N GLY A 195 25.87 23.98 -8.28
CA GLY A 195 26.24 25.22 -7.58
C GLY A 195 26.97 24.96 -6.26
N VAL A 196 26.64 23.85 -5.56
CA VAL A 196 27.38 23.41 -4.35
C VAL A 196 28.80 22.99 -4.74
N ASN A 197 28.94 22.20 -5.79
CA ASN A 197 30.26 21.74 -6.28
C ASN A 197 31.18 22.93 -6.56
N GLU A 198 30.68 23.95 -7.23
CA GLU A 198 31.40 25.18 -7.53
C GLU A 198 31.82 25.92 -6.25
N ALA A 199 30.88 26.08 -5.30
CA ALA A 199 31.12 26.80 -4.05
C ALA A 199 32.15 26.09 -3.15
N LEU A 200 32.22 24.77 -3.20
CA LEU A 200 33.13 23.97 -2.35
C LEU A 200 34.57 23.85 -2.90
N ARG A 201 34.86 24.40 -4.11
CA ARG A 201 36.19 24.29 -4.73
C ARG A 201 37.37 24.72 -3.86
N GLN A 202 37.14 25.60 -2.89
CA GLN A 202 38.20 26.06 -1.98
C GLN A 202 38.00 25.52 -0.56
N SER A 203 37.14 24.52 -0.40
CA SER A 203 36.78 23.90 0.88
C SER A 203 37.48 22.54 1.03
N GLN A 204 37.51 22.02 2.24
CA GLN A 204 37.90 20.63 2.48
C GLN A 204 36.66 19.71 2.57
N THR A 205 35.47 20.28 2.49
CA THR A 205 34.21 19.56 2.63
C THR A 205 33.88 18.80 1.34
N ASN A 206 33.49 17.55 1.46
CA ASN A 206 33.02 16.73 0.35
C ASN A 206 31.58 16.29 0.60
N VAL A 207 30.81 16.18 -0.48
CA VAL A 207 29.40 15.77 -0.46
C VAL A 207 29.22 14.55 -1.36
N LEU A 208 28.57 13.52 -0.86
CA LEU A 208 28.08 12.39 -1.62
C LEU A 208 26.57 12.55 -1.77
N ALA A 209 26.09 12.70 -2.98
CA ALA A 209 24.67 12.81 -3.28
C ALA A 209 24.18 11.48 -3.87
N LEU A 210 23.27 10.82 -3.15
CA LEU A 210 22.69 9.55 -3.55
C LEU A 210 21.30 9.79 -4.17
N CYS A 211 21.17 9.50 -5.46
CA CYS A 211 19.88 9.49 -6.16
C CYS A 211 19.35 8.05 -6.18
N ALA A 212 18.60 7.68 -5.13
CA ALA A 212 18.01 6.36 -4.97
C ALA A 212 16.57 6.37 -5.52
N VAL A 213 16.46 6.49 -6.85
CA VAL A 213 15.16 6.61 -7.54
C VAL A 213 14.98 5.41 -8.47
N MET A 214 13.95 4.60 -8.19
CA MET A 214 13.70 3.31 -8.85
C MET A 214 13.46 3.48 -10.35
N GLY A 215 14.48 3.13 -11.15
CA GLY A 215 14.47 3.23 -12.61
C GLY A 215 14.65 1.87 -13.30
N GLY A 216 14.37 1.82 -14.58
CA GLY A 216 14.56 0.61 -15.36
C GLY A 216 16.05 0.30 -15.58
N HIS A 217 16.49 -0.89 -15.20
CA HIS A 217 17.89 -1.33 -15.34
C HIS A 217 17.97 -2.83 -15.67
N SER A 218 19.10 -3.26 -16.23
CA SER A 218 19.34 -4.67 -16.58
C SER A 218 20.25 -5.40 -15.58
N GLY A 219 20.44 -4.80 -14.41
CA GLY A 219 21.28 -5.36 -13.36
C GLY A 219 22.45 -4.46 -13.00
N VAL A 220 23.19 -4.86 -11.97
CA VAL A 220 24.35 -4.10 -11.49
C VAL A 220 25.43 -4.02 -12.58
N ASN A 221 26.13 -2.88 -12.63
CA ASN A 221 27.28 -2.70 -13.52
C ASN A 221 28.54 -3.20 -12.78
N PRO A 222 29.07 -4.38 -13.13
CA PRO A 222 30.19 -4.95 -12.37
C PRO A 222 31.47 -4.11 -12.49
N ASP A 223 31.64 -3.37 -13.60
CA ASP A 223 32.79 -2.48 -13.77
C ASP A 223 32.72 -1.26 -12.87
N ALA A 224 31.48 -0.81 -12.54
CA ALA A 224 31.28 0.31 -11.64
C ALA A 224 31.44 -0.13 -10.18
N VAL A 225 30.78 -1.21 -9.75
CA VAL A 225 30.70 -1.59 -8.32
C VAL A 225 31.90 -2.40 -7.84
N GLY A 226 32.65 -3.01 -8.76
CA GLY A 226 33.83 -3.83 -8.45
C GLY A 226 35.16 -3.04 -8.40
N GLY A 227 35.10 -1.71 -8.43
CA GLY A 227 36.30 -0.87 -8.40
C GLY A 227 37.13 -1.03 -7.12
N ASP A 228 38.43 -0.81 -7.24
CA ASP A 228 39.38 -0.82 -6.11
C ASP A 228 39.55 0.63 -5.62
N PRO A 229 39.07 0.99 -4.42
CA PRO A 229 39.17 2.38 -3.95
C PRO A 229 40.63 2.86 -3.74
N SER A 230 41.60 1.94 -3.60
CA SER A 230 42.99 2.29 -3.44
C SER A 230 43.68 2.64 -4.76
N LYS A 231 43.01 2.40 -5.89
CA LYS A 231 43.58 2.62 -7.22
C LYS A 231 42.87 3.78 -7.93
N ILE A 232 43.15 4.99 -7.48
CA ILE A 232 42.62 6.20 -8.11
C ILE A 232 43.07 6.25 -9.56
N SER A 233 42.13 6.44 -10.48
CA SER A 233 42.45 6.62 -11.90
C SER A 233 42.11 8.05 -12.30
N ASP A 234 43.13 8.81 -12.68
CA ASP A 234 42.96 10.17 -13.19
C ASP A 234 42.36 10.22 -14.61
N GLN A 235 42.25 9.03 -15.23
CA GLN A 235 41.73 8.93 -16.61
C GLN A 235 40.35 8.27 -16.68
N GLY A 236 39.73 7.97 -15.52
CA GLY A 236 38.42 7.31 -15.45
C GLY A 236 38.50 5.80 -15.73
N PRO A 237 37.40 5.15 -16.05
CA PRO A 237 36.07 5.75 -16.17
C PRO A 237 35.50 6.21 -14.83
N TYR A 238 34.72 7.31 -14.87
CA TYR A 238 34.03 7.86 -13.72
C TYR A 238 32.54 7.52 -13.83
N TRP A 239 32.10 6.61 -12.99
CA TRP A 239 30.72 6.09 -13.02
C TRP A 239 29.79 7.00 -12.21
N ILE A 240 28.57 7.17 -12.72
CA ILE A 240 27.47 7.85 -12.00
C ILE A 240 26.46 6.80 -11.54
N SER A 241 26.11 5.84 -12.43
CA SER A 241 25.13 4.81 -12.10
C SER A 241 25.78 3.53 -11.61
N SER A 242 25.22 2.95 -10.55
CA SER A 242 25.58 1.64 -10.00
C SER A 242 25.13 0.49 -10.91
N HIS A 243 24.18 0.74 -11.80
CA HIS A 243 23.53 -0.28 -12.63
C HIS A 243 23.56 0.13 -14.12
N HIS A 244 23.35 -0.84 -14.99
CA HIS A 244 23.15 -0.61 -16.42
C HIS A 244 21.71 -0.13 -16.64
N VAL A 245 21.53 1.18 -16.74
CA VAL A 245 20.23 1.82 -16.94
C VAL A 245 19.73 1.57 -18.36
N TYR A 246 18.45 1.18 -18.52
CA TYR A 246 17.84 1.10 -19.84
C TYR A 246 17.81 2.48 -20.48
N ASN A 247 18.05 2.50 -21.80
CA ASN A 247 18.03 3.73 -22.58
C ASN A 247 18.98 4.81 -22.03
N GLN A 248 20.15 4.41 -21.57
CA GLN A 248 21.15 5.26 -20.92
C GLN A 248 21.40 6.60 -21.68
N PRO A 249 21.48 6.63 -23.03
CA PRO A 249 21.70 7.90 -23.72
C PRO A 249 20.59 8.95 -23.55
N GLN A 250 19.38 8.54 -23.19
CA GLN A 250 18.24 9.43 -22.96
C GLN A 250 17.89 9.59 -21.47
N ASP A 251 18.63 8.96 -20.58
CA ASP A 251 18.33 9.03 -19.14
C ASP A 251 18.50 10.46 -18.64
N PRO A 252 17.47 11.07 -18.02
CA PRO A 252 17.54 12.49 -17.62
C PRO A 252 18.55 12.77 -16.50
N ILE A 253 18.76 11.83 -15.55
CA ILE A 253 19.74 12.01 -14.47
C ILE A 253 21.16 12.01 -15.05
N LEU A 254 21.49 11.01 -15.86
CA LEU A 254 22.83 10.90 -16.46
C LEU A 254 23.13 12.09 -17.38
N ASN A 255 22.14 12.52 -18.17
CA ASN A 255 22.28 13.68 -19.04
C ASN A 255 22.45 14.99 -18.25
N ALA A 256 21.71 15.14 -17.14
CA ALA A 256 21.87 16.30 -16.27
C ALA A 256 23.26 16.32 -15.63
N CYS A 257 23.74 15.20 -15.10
CA CYS A 257 25.07 15.12 -14.50
C CYS A 257 26.14 15.49 -15.50
N LYS A 258 26.04 14.97 -16.73
CA LYS A 258 26.96 15.33 -17.83
C LYS A 258 26.91 16.81 -18.15
N ARG A 259 25.72 17.38 -18.31
CA ARG A 259 25.51 18.80 -18.63
C ARG A 259 26.07 19.73 -17.55
N LEU A 260 25.94 19.29 -16.28
CA LEU A 260 26.28 20.09 -15.12
C LEU A 260 27.73 19.92 -14.63
N GLY A 261 28.49 19.01 -15.25
CA GLY A 261 29.87 18.71 -14.81
C GLY A 261 29.91 17.93 -13.49
N LEU A 262 28.83 17.25 -13.12
CA LEU A 262 28.77 16.36 -11.94
C LEU A 262 29.18 14.95 -12.41
N ASP A 263 30.42 14.85 -12.87
CA ASP A 263 30.95 13.67 -13.58
C ASP A 263 31.89 12.82 -12.71
N ASN A 264 31.87 13.06 -11.39
CA ASN A 264 32.61 12.29 -10.36
C ASN A 264 34.15 12.29 -10.54
N ARG A 265 34.69 13.28 -11.26
CA ARG A 265 36.15 13.44 -11.37
C ARG A 265 36.75 13.76 -9.99
N PRO A 266 38.05 13.45 -9.81
CA PRO A 266 38.71 13.67 -8.51
C PRO A 266 38.66 15.12 -8.00
N GLU A 267 38.63 16.10 -8.90
CA GLU A 267 38.57 17.52 -8.55
C GLU A 267 37.19 18.00 -8.10
N ASN A 268 36.15 17.19 -8.26
CA ASN A 268 34.80 17.53 -7.80
C ASN A 268 34.67 17.29 -6.30
N HIS A 269 34.08 18.24 -5.60
CA HIS A 269 33.72 18.14 -4.19
C HIS A 269 32.34 17.50 -3.95
N VAL A 270 31.53 17.47 -5.01
CA VAL A 270 30.24 16.78 -5.00
C VAL A 270 30.32 15.55 -5.91
N GLN A 271 30.11 14.38 -5.33
CA GLN A 271 29.99 13.13 -6.08
C GLN A 271 28.54 12.73 -6.13
N VAL A 272 28.07 12.31 -7.30
CA VAL A 272 26.68 11.87 -7.50
C VAL A 272 26.66 10.37 -7.81
N ILE A 273 25.87 9.63 -7.08
CA ILE A 273 25.62 8.21 -7.37
C ILE A 273 24.13 8.07 -7.68
N PHE A 274 23.83 7.52 -8.85
CA PHE A 274 22.48 7.13 -9.23
C PHE A 274 22.32 5.62 -9.03
N ASP A 275 21.49 5.25 -8.06
CA ASP A 275 21.12 3.86 -7.80
C ASP A 275 19.66 3.68 -8.21
N PRO A 276 19.41 3.03 -9.36
CA PRO A 276 18.04 2.81 -9.86
C PRO A 276 17.38 1.56 -9.28
N ALA A 277 18.06 0.81 -8.42
CA ALA A 277 17.52 -0.41 -7.84
C ALA A 277 16.64 -0.12 -6.62
N LEU A 278 15.79 -1.07 -6.28
CA LEU A 278 15.05 -1.05 -5.01
C LEU A 278 16.02 -1.37 -3.88
N LEU A 279 16.06 -0.53 -2.86
CA LEU A 279 16.93 -0.72 -1.69
C LEU A 279 16.28 -1.73 -0.71
N ASP A 280 16.32 -3.01 -1.08
CA ASP A 280 15.75 -4.12 -0.29
C ASP A 280 16.81 -4.95 0.45
N GLY A 281 18.06 -4.49 0.41
CA GLY A 281 19.21 -5.21 0.99
C GLY A 281 19.92 -6.14 0.01
N ASN A 282 19.41 -6.27 -1.23
CA ASN A 282 19.96 -7.20 -2.24
C ASN A 282 20.13 -6.54 -3.61
N ASP A 283 20.27 -5.23 -3.63
CA ASP A 283 20.37 -4.44 -4.87
C ASP A 283 21.65 -4.72 -5.69
N GLY A 284 22.66 -5.38 -5.07
CA GLY A 284 23.93 -5.71 -5.74
C GLY A 284 24.98 -4.59 -5.68
N PHE A 285 24.64 -3.44 -5.11
CA PHE A 285 25.56 -2.30 -4.95
C PHE A 285 25.74 -1.94 -3.48
N LEU A 286 24.72 -1.32 -2.87
CA LEU A 286 24.75 -0.99 -1.43
C LEU A 286 24.51 -2.24 -0.57
N ASN A 287 23.61 -3.09 -0.99
CA ASN A 287 23.13 -4.26 -0.24
C ASN A 287 22.72 -3.87 1.18
N MET A 288 21.95 -2.79 1.27
CA MET A 288 21.42 -2.21 2.49
C MET A 288 19.93 -1.95 2.31
N PRO A 289 19.07 -2.34 3.23
CA PRO A 289 17.67 -1.93 3.15
C PRO A 289 17.55 -0.40 3.31
N TYR A 290 16.48 0.17 2.79
CA TYR A 290 16.27 1.62 2.67
C TYR A 290 16.48 2.36 4.00
N GLU A 291 15.93 1.83 5.08
CA GLU A 291 16.07 2.42 6.41
C GLU A 291 17.52 2.43 6.91
N GLU A 292 18.31 1.40 6.56
CA GLU A 292 19.73 1.37 6.90
C GLU A 292 20.53 2.40 6.08
N VAL A 293 20.12 2.63 4.83
CA VAL A 293 20.69 3.70 3.99
C VAL A 293 20.36 5.06 4.61
N LEU A 294 19.11 5.28 5.07
CA LEU A 294 18.73 6.53 5.75
C LEU A 294 19.59 6.77 7.00
N ALA A 295 19.88 5.71 7.79
CA ALA A 295 20.73 5.83 8.98
C ALA A 295 22.12 6.41 8.67
N ALA A 296 22.62 6.18 7.45
CA ALA A 296 23.92 6.68 7.02
C ALA A 296 23.89 8.13 6.50
N CYS A 297 22.69 8.67 6.21
CA CYS A 297 22.52 9.97 5.56
C CYS A 297 22.50 11.13 6.53
N ASP A 298 22.93 12.30 6.07
CA ASP A 298 22.93 13.56 6.84
C ASP A 298 21.75 14.44 6.48
N LEU A 299 21.17 14.26 5.27
CA LEU A 299 20.05 15.10 4.80
C LEU A 299 19.23 14.35 3.74
N GLY A 300 17.92 14.29 3.95
CA GLY A 300 16.95 13.88 2.92
C GLY A 300 16.50 15.11 2.13
N VAL A 301 16.52 15.03 0.78
CA VAL A 301 16.27 16.18 -0.08
C VAL A 301 15.15 15.84 -1.06
N PHE A 302 13.96 16.40 -0.85
CA PHE A 302 12.75 16.08 -1.61
C PHE A 302 12.09 17.36 -2.14
N PRO A 303 12.71 18.05 -3.12
CA PRO A 303 12.21 19.36 -3.60
C PRO A 303 11.09 19.17 -4.63
N SER A 304 10.03 18.44 -4.26
CA SER A 304 8.98 17.99 -5.16
C SER A 304 8.18 19.13 -5.79
N TRP A 305 7.81 18.94 -7.06
CA TRP A 305 6.94 19.80 -7.85
C TRP A 305 5.47 19.44 -7.65
N TYR A 306 5.18 18.15 -7.48
CA TYR A 306 3.83 17.61 -7.26
C TYR A 306 3.90 16.46 -6.28
N GLU A 307 3.41 16.68 -5.06
CA GLU A 307 3.47 15.67 -4.00
C GLU A 307 2.22 15.76 -3.12
N PRO A 308 1.16 15.03 -3.43
CA PRO A 308 -0.12 15.11 -2.68
C PRO A 308 0.04 14.95 -1.17
N TRP A 309 0.88 14.03 -0.71
CA TRP A 309 1.28 13.95 0.70
C TRP A 309 2.79 14.05 0.85
N GLY A 310 3.53 12.99 0.56
CA GLY A 310 4.99 12.95 0.66
C GLY A 310 5.47 11.99 1.74
N TYR A 311 5.35 10.70 1.47
CA TYR A 311 5.85 9.69 2.39
C TYR A 311 7.39 9.74 2.52
N THR A 312 8.12 9.90 1.41
CA THR A 312 9.59 9.89 1.47
C THR A 312 10.18 10.99 2.37
N PRO A 313 9.74 12.27 2.32
CA PRO A 313 10.21 13.24 3.31
C PRO A 313 9.71 12.92 4.73
N GLN A 314 8.50 12.37 4.89
CA GLN A 314 7.97 11.98 6.19
C GLN A 314 8.78 10.82 6.80
N GLU A 315 9.12 9.80 6.00
CA GLU A 315 9.95 8.65 6.41
C GLU A 315 11.37 9.10 6.77
N SER A 316 11.97 9.97 5.95
CA SER A 316 13.29 10.54 6.24
C SER A 316 13.28 11.22 7.61
N ALA A 317 12.29 12.07 7.85
CA ALA A 317 12.11 12.76 9.14
C ALA A 317 11.89 11.76 10.29
N ALA A 318 11.09 10.71 10.04
CA ALA A 318 10.78 9.69 11.03
C ALA A 318 12.03 8.86 11.42
N HIS A 319 12.98 8.69 10.51
CA HIS A 319 14.26 8.02 10.80
C HIS A 319 15.32 9.00 11.37
N ALA A 320 14.89 10.17 11.85
CA ALA A 320 15.77 11.19 12.42
C ALA A 320 16.77 11.76 11.39
N VAL A 321 16.41 11.80 10.12
CA VAL A 321 17.22 12.43 9.08
C VAL A 321 16.63 13.81 8.78
N PRO A 322 17.37 14.90 9.02
CA PRO A 322 16.89 16.24 8.65
C PRO A 322 16.44 16.26 7.19
N THR A 323 15.38 16.98 6.90
CA THR A 323 14.66 16.79 5.65
C THR A 323 14.33 18.12 4.99
N VAL A 324 14.57 18.21 3.67
CA VAL A 324 14.13 19.32 2.82
C VAL A 324 12.92 18.85 2.00
N THR A 325 11.84 19.63 2.05
CA THR A 325 10.66 19.38 1.22
C THR A 325 10.14 20.75 0.69
N THR A 326 8.94 20.78 0.11
CA THR A 326 8.41 22.02 -0.50
C THR A 326 7.02 22.35 0.02
N ASP A 327 6.57 23.57 -0.23
CA ASP A 327 5.19 24.00 -0.03
C ASP A 327 4.24 23.48 -1.12
N LEU A 328 4.74 22.62 -2.02
CA LEU A 328 3.94 21.84 -2.99
C LEU A 328 3.82 20.37 -2.55
N SER A 329 4.20 20.07 -1.31
CA SER A 329 4.06 18.75 -0.67
C SER A 329 3.05 18.86 0.46
N GLY A 330 2.12 17.91 0.54
CA GLY A 330 1.14 17.85 1.64
C GLY A 330 1.81 17.80 3.01
N PHE A 331 2.85 16.98 3.16
CA PHE A 331 3.65 16.88 4.39
C PHE A 331 4.34 18.22 4.70
N GLY A 332 4.95 18.86 3.69
CA GLY A 332 5.60 20.17 3.87
C GLY A 332 4.62 21.24 4.34
N LEU A 333 3.44 21.31 3.71
CA LEU A 333 2.37 22.22 4.14
C LEU A 333 1.90 21.92 5.56
N TRP A 334 1.75 20.66 5.91
CA TRP A 334 1.34 20.25 7.25
C TRP A 334 2.37 20.71 8.30
N VAL A 335 3.66 20.50 8.03
CA VAL A 335 4.74 20.96 8.93
C VAL A 335 4.69 22.47 9.09
N ARG A 336 4.59 23.21 7.98
CA ARG A 336 4.54 24.69 8.00
C ARG A 336 3.34 25.18 8.81
N ASP A 337 2.17 24.59 8.60
CA ASP A 337 0.91 25.11 9.14
C ASP A 337 0.67 24.68 10.60
N THR A 338 1.30 23.59 11.06
CA THR A 338 1.02 23.01 12.38
C THR A 338 2.20 23.00 13.34
N GLN A 339 3.42 22.82 12.86
CA GLN A 339 4.60 22.58 13.70
C GLN A 339 5.65 23.71 13.64
N GLY A 340 5.56 24.57 12.63
CA GLY A 340 6.58 25.60 12.40
C GLY A 340 7.81 25.05 11.67
N GLN A 341 8.62 25.93 11.11
CA GLN A 341 9.67 25.59 10.15
C GLN A 341 11.02 25.17 10.75
N GLU A 342 11.23 25.25 12.05
CA GLU A 342 12.58 25.17 12.62
C GLU A 342 12.91 23.87 13.35
N GLN A 343 12.20 22.77 13.06
CA GLN A 343 12.37 21.52 13.80
C GLN A 343 12.98 20.40 12.93
N GLY A 344 14.02 20.74 12.15
CA GLY A 344 14.74 19.76 11.34
C GLY A 344 14.12 19.47 9.98
N VAL A 345 13.00 20.14 9.64
CA VAL A 345 12.41 20.10 8.30
C VAL A 345 12.49 21.48 7.68
N THR A 346 13.17 21.59 6.54
CA THR A 346 13.30 22.82 5.78
C THR A 346 12.29 22.81 4.63
N ILE A 347 11.46 23.88 4.53
CA ILE A 347 10.42 23.96 3.50
C ILE A 347 10.83 25.02 2.45
N LEU A 348 11.05 24.56 1.22
CA LEU A 348 11.32 25.45 0.08
C LEU A 348 9.99 26.05 -0.42
N HIS A 349 9.98 27.36 -0.65
CA HIS A 349 8.80 28.08 -1.16
C HIS A 349 8.74 27.99 -2.69
N ARG A 350 8.41 26.79 -3.21
CA ARG A 350 8.42 26.50 -4.64
C ARG A 350 7.21 27.06 -5.37
N GLN A 351 6.08 27.21 -4.69
CA GLN A 351 4.83 27.70 -5.27
C GLN A 351 4.95 29.11 -5.84
N GLN A 352 5.67 29.99 -5.11
CA GLN A 352 5.77 31.42 -5.45
C GLN A 352 7.13 31.80 -6.07
N THR A 353 8.01 30.82 -6.28
CA THR A 353 9.38 31.05 -6.69
C THR A 353 9.61 30.48 -8.09
N SER A 354 10.51 31.09 -8.87
CA SER A 354 10.90 30.55 -10.16
C SER A 354 11.75 29.28 -9.96
N TYR A 355 11.94 28.51 -11.04
CA TYR A 355 12.80 27.34 -11.00
C TYR A 355 14.21 27.70 -10.48
N GLU A 356 14.81 28.75 -11.06
CA GLU A 356 16.15 29.21 -10.68
C GLU A 356 16.20 29.70 -9.24
N GLY A 357 15.14 30.35 -8.79
CA GLY A 357 15.00 30.79 -7.40
C GLY A 357 14.92 29.59 -6.43
N THR A 358 14.20 28.53 -6.82
CA THR A 358 14.11 27.29 -6.05
C THR A 358 15.48 26.59 -5.99
N VAL A 359 16.19 26.53 -7.13
CA VAL A 359 17.55 25.95 -7.21
C VAL A 359 18.50 26.74 -6.29
N ALA A 360 18.43 28.08 -6.32
CA ALA A 360 19.29 28.94 -5.47
C ALA A 360 18.99 28.75 -3.98
N ALA A 361 17.70 28.66 -3.62
CA ALA A 361 17.29 28.42 -2.24
C ALA A 361 17.76 27.03 -1.76
N LEU A 362 17.56 25.99 -2.58
CA LEU A 362 18.05 24.65 -2.23
C LEU A 362 19.57 24.63 -2.11
N ARG A 363 20.30 25.26 -3.03
CA ARG A 363 21.76 25.37 -2.95
C ARG A 363 22.22 25.95 -1.63
N ALA A 364 21.57 27.00 -1.17
CA ALA A 364 21.90 27.64 0.12
C ALA A 364 21.73 26.66 1.29
N VAL A 365 20.62 25.90 1.28
CA VAL A 365 20.36 24.87 2.31
C VAL A 365 21.42 23.77 2.27
N LEU A 366 21.76 23.27 1.06
CA LEU A 366 22.76 22.20 0.92
C LEU A 366 24.14 22.67 1.43
N LEU A 367 24.53 23.93 1.17
CA LEU A 367 25.78 24.49 1.66
C LEU A 367 25.78 24.63 3.17
N ASP A 368 24.65 25.06 3.77
CA ASP A 368 24.50 25.11 5.22
C ASP A 368 24.72 23.73 5.84
N TYR A 369 24.06 22.69 5.32
CA TYR A 369 24.21 21.32 5.82
C TYR A 369 25.61 20.75 5.55
N ALA A 370 26.24 21.11 4.45
CA ALA A 370 27.60 20.66 4.14
C ALA A 370 28.60 21.20 5.18
N ALA A 371 28.39 22.44 5.64
CA ALA A 371 29.27 23.11 6.62
C ALA A 371 28.87 22.86 8.09
N LEU A 372 27.73 22.23 8.34
CA LEU A 372 27.14 22.12 9.68
C LEU A 372 28.02 21.28 10.63
N PRO A 373 28.39 21.77 11.82
CA PRO A 373 29.08 20.93 12.81
C PRO A 373 28.24 19.71 13.23
N SER A 374 28.90 18.60 13.51
CA SER A 374 28.20 17.34 13.86
C SER A 374 27.24 17.48 15.03
N ALA A 375 27.64 18.22 16.08
CA ALA A 375 26.77 18.47 17.25
C ALA A 375 25.45 19.15 16.85
N GLN A 376 25.50 20.12 15.91
CA GLN A 376 24.29 20.80 15.44
C GLN A 376 23.46 19.87 14.54
N LEU A 377 24.08 19.01 13.78
CA LEU A 377 23.39 17.98 12.99
C LEU A 377 22.62 17.04 13.93
N ASP A 378 23.23 16.61 15.03
CA ASP A 378 22.59 15.75 16.04
C ASP A 378 21.39 16.44 16.70
N GLU A 379 21.52 17.74 16.95
CA GLU A 379 20.38 18.55 17.44
C GLU A 379 19.21 18.55 16.43
N ARG A 380 19.53 18.73 15.13
CA ARG A 380 18.51 18.68 14.05
C ARG A 380 17.90 17.29 13.91
N ARG A 381 18.70 16.22 14.07
CA ARG A 381 18.23 14.82 14.08
C ARG A 381 17.20 14.61 15.20
N THR A 382 17.53 15.05 16.41
CA THR A 382 16.64 14.93 17.57
C THR A 382 15.34 15.73 17.33
N ALA A 383 15.45 16.95 16.81
CA ALA A 383 14.29 17.82 16.57
C ALA A 383 13.35 17.22 15.50
N VAL A 384 13.91 16.72 14.39
CA VAL A 384 13.06 16.17 13.31
C VAL A 384 12.39 14.86 13.74
N ARG A 385 13.04 14.05 14.55
CA ARG A 385 12.44 12.83 15.13
C ARG A 385 11.26 13.19 16.04
N ALA A 386 11.44 14.20 16.89
CA ALA A 386 10.37 14.68 17.79
C ALA A 386 9.16 15.20 16.98
N LEU A 387 9.41 15.97 15.92
CA LEU A 387 8.37 16.46 15.02
C LEU A 387 7.59 15.29 14.39
N SER A 388 8.31 14.24 13.97
CA SER A 388 7.69 13.08 13.30
C SER A 388 6.70 12.33 14.20
N GLY A 389 6.87 12.40 15.52
CA GLY A 389 5.90 11.83 16.45
C GLY A 389 4.50 12.43 16.32
N ALA A 390 4.41 13.69 15.86
CA ALA A 390 3.14 14.35 15.62
C ALA A 390 2.46 13.88 14.32
N CYS A 391 3.19 13.15 13.45
CA CYS A 391 2.67 12.59 12.20
C CYS A 391 2.25 11.12 12.35
N SER A 392 2.11 10.63 13.59
CA SER A 392 1.76 9.23 13.82
C SER A 392 0.29 8.94 13.51
N TRP A 393 -0.03 7.67 13.24
CA TRP A 393 -1.42 7.24 13.08
C TRP A 393 -2.26 7.57 14.31
N ASP A 394 -1.71 7.46 15.53
CA ASP A 394 -2.40 7.85 16.76
C ASP A 394 -2.93 9.31 16.71
N ARG A 395 -2.16 10.19 16.06
CA ARG A 395 -2.51 11.61 15.94
C ARG A 395 -3.45 11.90 14.75
N PHE A 396 -3.32 11.12 13.67
CA PHE A 396 -4.09 11.40 12.46
C PHE A 396 -5.40 10.63 12.37
N PHE A 397 -5.53 9.47 13.04
CA PHE A 397 -6.74 8.66 12.97
C PHE A 397 -8.01 9.41 13.43
N PRO A 398 -7.97 10.34 14.41
CA PRO A 398 -9.14 11.14 14.75
C PRO A 398 -9.80 11.87 13.57
N HIS A 399 -9.04 12.26 12.54
CA HIS A 399 -9.60 12.87 11.33
C HIS A 399 -10.47 11.85 10.56
N TYR A 400 -10.05 10.57 10.54
CA TYR A 400 -10.86 9.51 9.93
C TYR A 400 -12.14 9.27 10.73
N ILE A 401 -12.07 9.25 12.07
CA ILE A 401 -13.25 9.14 12.93
C ILE A 401 -14.21 10.29 12.65
N GLN A 402 -13.70 11.51 12.51
CA GLN A 402 -14.52 12.68 12.15
C GLN A 402 -15.25 12.45 10.81
N ALA A 403 -14.53 12.00 9.78
CA ALA A 403 -15.10 11.73 8.46
C ALA A 403 -16.19 10.64 8.54
N TYR A 404 -15.93 9.59 9.30
CA TYR A 404 -16.87 8.47 9.49
C TYR A 404 -18.14 8.95 10.20
N THR A 405 -18.00 9.75 11.26
CA THR A 405 -19.15 10.32 12.00
C THR A 405 -20.01 11.17 11.07
N GLN A 406 -19.40 12.09 10.33
CA GLN A 406 -20.14 12.95 9.38
C GLN A 406 -20.90 12.12 8.33
N ALA A 407 -20.27 11.05 7.81
CA ALA A 407 -20.91 10.20 6.81
C ALA A 407 -22.12 9.45 7.38
N LEU A 408 -21.99 8.95 8.62
CA LEU A 408 -23.09 8.26 9.31
C LEU A 408 -24.24 9.20 9.64
N ASP A 409 -23.96 10.41 10.10
CA ASP A 409 -24.99 11.42 10.39
C ASP A 409 -25.82 11.74 9.14
N LYS A 410 -25.15 11.97 8.00
CA LYS A 410 -25.84 12.23 6.72
C LYS A 410 -26.65 11.02 6.25
N ALA A 411 -26.18 9.80 6.50
CA ALA A 411 -26.91 8.58 6.16
C ALA A 411 -28.20 8.43 6.99
N VAL A 412 -28.10 8.73 8.30
CA VAL A 412 -29.25 8.72 9.21
C VAL A 412 -30.29 9.75 8.76
N GLU A 413 -29.88 10.99 8.46
CA GLU A 413 -30.77 12.04 7.94
C GLU A 413 -31.45 11.61 6.65
N ARG A 414 -30.71 11.01 5.73
CA ARG A 414 -31.25 10.52 4.44
C ARG A 414 -32.24 9.38 4.65
N GLY A 415 -31.97 8.48 5.58
CA GLY A 415 -32.85 7.38 5.96
C GLY A 415 -34.16 7.89 6.51
N ALA A 416 -34.12 8.86 7.42
CA ALA A 416 -35.31 9.47 8.02
C ALA A 416 -36.22 10.13 6.97
N LEU A 417 -35.63 10.72 5.93
CA LEU A 417 -36.38 11.35 4.83
C LEU A 417 -37.07 10.33 3.89
N ARG A 418 -36.53 9.11 3.78
CA ARG A 418 -37.04 8.07 2.87
C ARG A 418 -38.05 7.09 3.52
N ASP A 419 -38.08 7.01 4.85
CA ASP A 419 -39.04 6.16 5.56
C ASP A 419 -40.47 6.70 5.60
N ALA A 420 -40.73 7.87 5.02
CA ALA A 420 -42.08 8.31 4.67
C ALA A 420 -42.65 7.35 3.58
N PRO A 421 -43.86 6.80 3.77
CA PRO A 421 -44.30 5.61 3.02
C PRO A 421 -44.41 5.85 1.50
N SER A 422 -43.61 5.13 0.73
CA SER A 422 -43.84 4.97 -0.70
C SER A 422 -43.98 3.49 -1.04
N SER A 423 -45.10 3.17 -1.64
CA SER A 423 -45.50 1.83 -2.02
C SER A 423 -44.75 1.34 -3.27
N ALA A 424 -43.89 0.34 -3.13
CA ALA A 424 -43.66 -0.69 -4.15
C ALA A 424 -42.70 -1.74 -3.62
N SER A 425 -43.24 -2.82 -3.11
CA SER A 425 -42.48 -4.03 -2.84
C SER A 425 -42.38 -4.86 -4.12
N LEU A 426 -41.21 -4.96 -4.69
CA LEU A 426 -40.93 -5.90 -5.80
C LEU A 426 -40.32 -7.16 -5.24
N THR A 427 -41.17 -8.17 -5.08
CA THR A 427 -40.70 -9.52 -4.69
C THR A 427 -40.06 -10.19 -5.92
N ARG A 428 -38.77 -10.34 -5.91
CA ARG A 428 -38.07 -11.18 -6.91
C ARG A 428 -38.00 -12.61 -6.42
N VAL A 429 -38.66 -13.47 -7.15
CA VAL A 429 -38.54 -14.92 -6.97
C VAL A 429 -37.29 -15.38 -7.76
N LEU A 430 -36.28 -15.84 -7.03
CA LEU A 430 -35.13 -16.46 -7.64
C LEU A 430 -35.41 -17.93 -7.92
N GLU A 431 -35.58 -18.29 -9.19
CA GLU A 431 -35.61 -19.70 -9.61
C GLU A 431 -34.18 -20.25 -9.59
N ALA A 432 -33.94 -21.17 -8.70
CA ALA A 432 -32.66 -21.89 -8.62
C ALA A 432 -32.59 -22.94 -9.73
N THR A 433 -31.70 -22.73 -10.70
CA THR A 433 -31.38 -23.76 -11.69
C THR A 433 -30.31 -24.67 -11.10
N MET A 434 -30.67 -25.91 -10.82
CA MET A 434 -29.73 -26.91 -10.33
C MET A 434 -28.76 -27.31 -11.43
N SER A 435 -27.47 -27.12 -11.18
CA SER A 435 -26.39 -27.57 -12.05
C SER A 435 -25.99 -29.01 -11.70
N THR A 436 -25.88 -29.84 -12.71
CA THR A 436 -25.46 -31.27 -12.54
C THR A 436 -23.95 -31.47 -12.70
N THR A 437 -23.15 -30.47 -12.43
CA THR A 437 -21.67 -30.61 -12.45
C THR A 437 -21.20 -31.50 -11.30
N PRO A 438 -20.33 -32.47 -11.52
CA PRO A 438 -19.80 -33.31 -10.44
C PRO A 438 -19.01 -32.48 -9.43
N THR A 439 -19.26 -32.73 -8.15
CA THR A 439 -18.56 -32.05 -7.05
C THR A 439 -17.20 -32.71 -6.82
N LEU A 440 -16.12 -31.99 -7.10
CA LEU A 440 -14.77 -32.44 -6.82
C LEU A 440 -14.40 -32.07 -5.38
N HIS A 441 -14.19 -33.09 -4.54
CA HIS A 441 -13.71 -32.87 -3.17
C HIS A 441 -12.19 -32.96 -3.14
N ALA A 442 -11.53 -31.81 -2.93
CA ALA A 442 -10.09 -31.77 -2.74
C ALA A 442 -9.76 -32.03 -1.26
N PHE A 443 -8.89 -32.99 -1.01
CA PHE A 443 -8.38 -33.29 0.31
C PHE A 443 -6.95 -32.77 0.43
N THR A 444 -6.71 -31.89 1.40
CA THR A 444 -5.38 -31.39 1.71
C THR A 444 -4.90 -32.09 2.98
N ALA A 445 -3.78 -32.80 2.87
CA ALA A 445 -3.13 -33.40 4.05
C ALA A 445 -2.40 -32.27 4.80
N VAL A 446 -2.80 -32.07 6.04
CA VAL A 446 -2.28 -31.00 6.88
C VAL A 446 -1.19 -31.54 7.81
N THR A 447 -0.03 -30.89 7.85
CA THR A 447 1.10 -31.27 8.71
C THR A 447 0.68 -31.20 10.19
N ALA A 448 0.74 -32.32 10.90
CA ALA A 448 0.43 -32.37 12.33
C ALA A 448 1.58 -31.78 13.17
N LEU A 449 1.27 -30.76 13.96
CA LEU A 449 2.23 -30.11 14.84
C LEU A 449 2.32 -30.87 16.18
N PRO A 450 3.54 -31.03 16.75
CA PRO A 450 3.69 -31.54 18.11
C PRO A 450 2.93 -30.66 19.13
N GLU A 451 2.39 -31.31 20.17
CA GLU A 451 1.53 -30.64 21.18
C GLU A 451 2.17 -29.37 21.79
N PRO A 452 3.47 -29.34 22.13
CA PRO A 452 4.02 -28.13 22.75
C PRO A 452 4.01 -26.89 21.85
N ILE A 453 3.89 -27.06 20.51
CA ILE A 453 3.89 -25.96 19.55
C ILE A 453 2.61 -25.99 18.68
N GLY A 454 1.54 -26.59 19.20
CA GLY A 454 0.31 -26.87 18.43
C GLY A 454 -0.41 -25.64 17.89
N ARG A 455 -0.27 -24.48 18.56
CA ARG A 455 -0.95 -23.24 18.14
C ARG A 455 -0.17 -22.43 17.12
N LEU A 456 1.00 -22.90 16.63
CA LEU A 456 1.73 -22.19 15.56
C LEU A 456 0.88 -21.97 14.30
N ARG A 457 -0.02 -22.91 14.00
CA ARG A 457 -0.92 -22.77 12.85
C ARG A 457 -1.92 -21.63 13.03
N GLU A 458 -2.44 -21.46 14.24
CA GLU A 458 -3.31 -20.34 14.60
C GLU A 458 -2.58 -19.01 14.38
N LEU A 459 -1.35 -18.93 14.87
CA LEU A 459 -0.50 -17.75 14.69
C LEU A 459 -0.21 -17.51 13.20
N ALA A 460 0.11 -18.57 12.43
CA ALA A 460 0.44 -18.48 11.00
C ALA A 460 -0.71 -17.92 10.14
N HIS A 461 -1.95 -18.20 10.52
CA HIS A 461 -3.13 -17.71 9.80
C HIS A 461 -3.61 -16.34 10.29
N ASN A 462 -2.99 -15.77 11.30
CA ASN A 462 -3.34 -14.44 11.83
C ASN A 462 -2.25 -13.44 11.44
N LEU A 463 -2.58 -12.46 10.62
CA LEU A 463 -1.59 -11.53 10.06
C LEU A 463 -0.84 -10.69 11.12
N TRP A 464 -1.23 -10.74 12.38
CA TRP A 464 -0.49 -10.08 13.48
C TRP A 464 1.00 -10.40 13.44
N TRP A 465 1.38 -11.61 13.03
CA TRP A 465 2.78 -12.04 12.91
C TRP A 465 3.57 -11.14 11.93
N SER A 466 2.91 -10.53 10.94
CA SER A 466 3.63 -9.87 9.84
C SER A 466 4.29 -8.55 10.26
N TRP A 467 3.91 -7.98 11.41
CA TRP A 467 4.58 -6.79 11.95
C TRP A 467 5.08 -7.01 13.39
N HIS A 468 5.34 -8.28 13.76
CA HIS A 468 5.89 -8.66 15.07
C HIS A 468 7.14 -9.54 14.86
N PRO A 469 8.35 -8.94 14.94
CA PRO A 469 9.60 -9.64 14.56
C PRO A 469 9.89 -10.95 15.31
N GLU A 470 9.40 -11.09 16.54
CA GLU A 470 9.55 -12.33 17.31
C GLU A 470 8.86 -13.51 16.61
N CYS A 471 7.79 -13.27 15.87
CA CYS A 471 7.10 -14.30 15.07
C CYS A 471 7.98 -14.77 13.92
N HIS A 472 8.70 -13.84 13.26
CA HIS A 472 9.60 -14.18 12.16
C HIS A 472 10.68 -15.17 12.63
N GLN A 473 11.22 -14.98 13.85
CA GLN A 473 12.19 -15.89 14.43
C GLN A 473 11.61 -17.30 14.66
N LEU A 474 10.34 -17.38 15.12
CA LEU A 474 9.68 -18.66 15.31
C LEU A 474 9.54 -19.43 13.98
N PHE A 475 9.06 -18.76 12.94
CA PHE A 475 8.80 -19.43 11.66
C PHE A 475 10.10 -19.73 10.92
N SER A 476 11.05 -18.79 10.85
CA SER A 476 12.30 -19.01 10.16
C SER A 476 13.10 -20.18 10.79
N ALA A 477 13.01 -20.35 12.12
CA ALA A 477 13.67 -21.47 12.81
C ALA A 477 13.15 -22.84 12.39
N LEU A 478 11.89 -22.94 11.89
CA LEU A 478 11.35 -24.24 11.41
C LEU A 478 12.01 -24.66 10.09
N ASN A 479 12.15 -23.72 9.16
CA ASN A 479 12.73 -23.99 7.84
C ASN A 479 13.22 -22.66 7.23
N PRO A 480 14.48 -22.25 7.52
CA PRO A 480 15.01 -20.97 7.03
C PRO A 480 14.97 -20.83 5.50
N ALA A 481 15.29 -21.92 4.78
CA ALA A 481 15.31 -21.90 3.31
C ALA A 481 13.91 -21.68 2.73
N GLU A 482 12.89 -22.29 3.33
CA GLU A 482 11.51 -22.12 2.89
C GLU A 482 10.97 -20.74 3.28
N TRP A 483 11.38 -20.21 4.44
CA TRP A 483 11.03 -18.86 4.89
C TRP A 483 11.41 -17.83 3.81
N GLU A 484 12.65 -17.87 3.35
CA GLU A 484 13.13 -16.97 2.29
C GLU A 484 12.46 -17.25 0.93
N ARG A 485 12.39 -18.53 0.55
CA ARG A 485 11.85 -18.94 -0.76
C ARG A 485 10.37 -18.58 -0.94
N SER A 486 9.61 -18.60 0.14
CA SER A 486 8.15 -18.39 0.09
C SER A 486 7.74 -16.93 0.29
N GLY A 487 8.68 -15.99 0.39
CA GLY A 487 8.39 -14.59 0.73
C GLY A 487 7.85 -14.48 2.16
N HIS A 488 8.53 -15.13 3.07
CA HIS A 488 8.22 -15.10 4.50
C HIS A 488 6.81 -15.63 4.85
N ASN A 489 6.41 -16.74 4.21
CA ASN A 489 5.08 -17.31 4.37
C ASN A 489 5.07 -18.37 5.47
N PRO A 490 4.50 -18.10 6.66
CA PRO A 490 4.53 -19.03 7.79
C PRO A 490 3.73 -20.32 7.52
N VAL A 491 2.66 -20.26 6.73
CA VAL A 491 1.86 -21.44 6.37
C VAL A 491 2.71 -22.41 5.52
N ALA A 492 3.36 -21.87 4.48
CA ALA A 492 4.25 -22.67 3.63
C ALA A 492 5.41 -23.27 4.44
N VAL A 493 5.98 -22.49 5.36
CA VAL A 493 7.08 -22.94 6.25
C VAL A 493 6.62 -24.13 7.11
N ILE A 494 5.45 -24.05 7.72
CA ILE A 494 4.89 -25.15 8.57
C ILE A 494 4.68 -26.40 7.70
N GLU A 495 4.07 -26.24 6.52
CA GLU A 495 3.73 -27.39 5.66
C GLU A 495 4.98 -28.07 5.07
N LYS A 496 6.07 -27.32 4.89
CA LYS A 496 7.33 -27.86 4.36
C LYS A 496 8.34 -28.25 5.45
N ALA A 497 8.02 -27.98 6.73
CA ALA A 497 8.87 -28.40 7.84
C ALA A 497 8.85 -29.92 7.97
N THR A 498 10.02 -30.53 8.09
CA THR A 498 10.09 -31.98 8.29
C THR A 498 9.62 -32.36 9.69
N LYS A 499 9.02 -33.54 9.83
CA LYS A 499 8.60 -34.05 11.13
C LYS A 499 9.75 -34.09 12.13
N ALA A 500 10.97 -34.44 11.67
CA ALA A 500 12.15 -34.45 12.52
C ALA A 500 12.45 -33.05 13.05
N ARG A 501 12.40 -32.02 12.20
CA ARG A 501 12.64 -30.62 12.62
C ARG A 501 11.58 -30.13 13.61
N LEU A 502 10.31 -30.44 13.34
CA LEU A 502 9.20 -30.09 14.24
C LEU A 502 9.41 -30.70 15.64
N LEU A 503 9.85 -31.97 15.70
CA LEU A 503 10.17 -32.63 16.97
C LEU A 503 11.37 -31.99 17.68
N ILE A 504 12.41 -31.61 16.93
CA ILE A 504 13.59 -30.95 17.50
C ILE A 504 13.18 -29.63 18.18
N VAL A 505 12.46 -28.75 17.48
CA VAL A 505 12.05 -27.44 18.03
C VAL A 505 11.04 -27.61 19.20
N ALA A 506 10.19 -28.62 19.13
CA ALA A 506 9.25 -28.94 20.20
C ALA A 506 9.91 -29.42 21.51
N HIS A 507 11.22 -29.73 21.47
CA HIS A 507 12.02 -30.10 22.64
C HIS A 507 13.14 -29.08 22.94
N ASP A 508 13.29 -28.06 22.11
CA ASP A 508 14.30 -27.01 22.31
C ASP A 508 13.78 -25.97 23.32
N GLN A 509 14.43 -25.89 24.46
CA GLN A 509 14.00 -24.99 25.54
C GLN A 509 14.07 -23.50 25.14
N SER A 510 15.01 -23.12 24.30
CA SER A 510 15.11 -21.72 23.82
C SER A 510 13.95 -21.38 22.89
N TYR A 511 13.65 -22.27 21.96
CA TYR A 511 12.51 -22.13 21.05
C TYR A 511 11.19 -22.08 21.82
N LEU A 512 11.02 -22.98 22.80
CA LEU A 512 9.78 -23.04 23.59
C LEU A 512 9.59 -21.79 24.46
N ARG A 513 10.68 -21.19 24.96
CA ARG A 513 10.56 -19.90 25.69
C ARG A 513 10.10 -18.79 24.76
N LEU A 514 10.71 -18.66 23.58
CA LEU A 514 10.30 -17.68 22.57
C LEU A 514 8.84 -17.92 22.15
N TYR A 515 8.48 -19.17 21.84
CA TYR A 515 7.13 -19.55 21.46
C TYR A 515 6.11 -19.15 22.55
N LYS A 516 6.42 -19.48 23.82
CA LYS A 516 5.53 -19.17 24.94
C LYS A 516 5.33 -17.66 25.10
N SER A 517 6.42 -16.88 25.09
CA SER A 517 6.32 -15.42 25.23
C SER A 517 5.57 -14.79 24.05
N THR A 518 5.80 -15.30 22.84
CA THR A 518 5.08 -14.82 21.64
C THR A 518 3.58 -15.12 21.74
N MET A 519 3.23 -16.35 22.16
CA MET A 519 1.80 -16.72 22.30
C MET A 519 1.11 -15.94 23.41
N GLU A 520 1.83 -15.63 24.50
CA GLU A 520 1.31 -14.77 25.57
C GLU A 520 1.03 -13.35 25.06
N ALA A 521 1.95 -12.80 24.28
CA ALA A 521 1.77 -11.48 23.65
C ALA A 521 0.59 -11.50 22.65
N PHE A 522 0.51 -12.56 21.85
CA PHE A 522 -0.59 -12.75 20.88
C PHE A 522 -1.94 -12.84 21.61
N ASP A 523 -2.04 -13.63 22.68
CA ASP A 523 -3.27 -13.78 23.46
C ASP A 523 -3.66 -12.45 24.14
N ALA A 524 -2.67 -11.73 24.66
CA ALA A 524 -2.90 -10.41 25.26
C ALA A 524 -3.44 -9.43 24.21
N TYR A 525 -2.85 -9.43 23.02
CA TYR A 525 -3.31 -8.59 21.90
C TYR A 525 -4.73 -8.94 21.48
N MET A 526 -5.00 -10.23 21.26
CA MET A 526 -6.33 -10.71 20.82
C MET A 526 -7.40 -10.56 21.90
N GLY A 527 -7.01 -10.49 23.18
CA GLY A 527 -7.91 -10.34 24.31
C GLY A 527 -8.43 -8.92 24.53
N VAL A 528 -7.85 -7.92 23.89
CA VAL A 528 -8.30 -6.52 24.05
C VAL A 528 -9.61 -6.32 23.26
N SER A 529 -10.59 -5.74 23.90
CA SER A 529 -11.87 -5.42 23.26
C SER A 529 -11.73 -4.19 22.38
N ALA A 530 -12.39 -4.19 21.22
CA ALA A 530 -12.45 -3.02 20.36
C ALA A 530 -13.14 -1.87 21.10
N LYS A 531 -12.65 -0.66 20.85
CA LYS A 531 -13.16 0.55 21.50
C LYS A 531 -14.49 0.96 20.87
N ASP A 532 -15.35 1.54 21.68
CA ASP A 532 -16.59 2.17 21.21
C ASP A 532 -16.30 3.67 20.99
N PHE A 533 -16.47 4.09 19.74
CA PHE A 533 -16.28 5.49 19.34
C PHE A 533 -17.63 6.19 19.08
N GLY A 534 -18.73 5.61 19.60
CA GLY A 534 -20.07 6.13 19.36
C GLY A 534 -20.59 5.79 17.96
N ALA A 535 -20.00 6.38 16.94
CA ALA A 535 -20.34 6.10 15.55
C ALA A 535 -19.93 4.69 15.13
N LEU A 536 -18.77 4.22 15.61
CA LEU A 536 -18.23 2.89 15.33
C LEU A 536 -18.16 2.07 16.62
N SER A 537 -18.61 0.83 16.56
CA SER A 537 -18.50 -0.12 17.65
C SER A 537 -18.19 -1.52 17.10
N PRO A 538 -17.85 -2.49 17.97
CA PRO A 538 -17.63 -3.87 17.48
C PRO A 538 -18.80 -4.44 16.68
N GLU A 539 -20.02 -4.05 17.00
CA GLU A 539 -21.24 -4.48 16.31
C GLU A 539 -21.52 -3.64 15.05
N ARG A 540 -20.82 -2.52 14.89
CA ARG A 540 -20.99 -1.59 13.77
C ARG A 540 -19.64 -1.12 13.26
N PRO A 541 -18.83 -2.05 12.70
CA PRO A 541 -17.51 -1.68 12.17
C PRO A 541 -17.62 -0.91 10.86
N ALA A 542 -16.61 -0.12 10.56
CA ALA A 542 -16.46 0.49 9.22
C ALA A 542 -15.94 -0.57 8.24
N ALA A 543 -16.44 -0.56 7.01
CA ALA A 543 -15.91 -1.38 5.92
C ALA A 543 -15.05 -0.49 5.00
N TYR A 544 -13.76 -0.83 4.91
CA TYR A 544 -12.74 -0.09 4.17
C TYR A 544 -12.44 -0.81 2.87
N PHE A 545 -12.72 -0.18 1.74
CA PHE A 545 -12.60 -0.79 0.41
C PHE A 545 -11.40 -0.23 -0.34
N SER A 546 -10.48 -1.13 -0.73
CA SER A 546 -9.33 -0.80 -1.56
C SER A 546 -9.08 -1.91 -2.58
N THR A 547 -8.56 -1.56 -3.75
CA THR A 547 -8.16 -2.54 -4.77
C THR A 547 -6.88 -3.28 -4.39
N GLU A 548 -6.11 -2.74 -3.43
CA GLU A 548 -4.83 -3.31 -3.05
C GLU A 548 -4.54 -3.05 -1.56
N TYR A 549 -3.84 -4.02 -0.93
CA TYR A 549 -3.42 -3.94 0.46
C TYR A 549 -2.02 -4.51 0.61
N GLY A 550 -1.07 -3.71 1.05
CA GLY A 550 0.30 -4.12 1.37
C GLY A 550 0.39 -4.64 2.80
N LEU A 551 -0.11 -5.86 3.03
CA LEU A 551 -0.17 -6.46 4.36
C LEU A 551 1.06 -7.31 4.68
N SER A 552 1.51 -8.10 3.71
CA SER A 552 2.65 -9.01 3.86
C SER A 552 3.17 -9.39 2.48
N GLU A 553 4.46 -9.66 2.39
CA GLU A 553 5.14 -10.09 1.16
C GLU A 553 4.52 -11.37 0.59
N CYS A 554 4.08 -12.28 1.46
CA CYS A 554 3.48 -13.54 1.02
C CYS A 554 2.06 -13.38 0.46
N LEU A 555 1.45 -12.19 0.62
CA LEU A 555 0.13 -11.88 0.07
C LEU A 555 0.28 -10.86 -1.07
N PRO A 556 0.46 -11.32 -2.32
CA PRO A 556 0.73 -10.40 -3.44
C PRO A 556 -0.55 -9.74 -3.95
N ILE A 557 -1.20 -8.95 -3.09
CA ILE A 557 -2.44 -8.22 -3.35
C ILE A 557 -2.24 -6.71 -3.37
N TYR A 558 -0.99 -6.25 -3.63
CA TYR A 558 -0.68 -4.84 -3.78
C TYR A 558 0.39 -4.62 -4.84
N SER A 559 0.51 -3.40 -5.32
CA SER A 559 1.50 -3.05 -6.33
C SER A 559 2.17 -1.69 -6.11
N GLY A 560 1.61 -0.83 -5.27
CA GLY A 560 2.15 0.53 -5.11
C GLY A 560 1.74 1.21 -3.81
N GLY A 561 1.92 2.53 -3.78
CA GLY A 561 1.71 3.34 -2.57
C GLY A 561 0.31 3.27 -1.98
N LEU A 562 -0.72 3.06 -2.81
CA LEU A 562 -2.08 2.88 -2.31
C LEU A 562 -2.17 1.62 -1.45
N GLY A 563 -1.52 0.54 -1.89
CA GLY A 563 -1.49 -0.71 -1.12
C GLY A 563 -0.75 -0.57 0.19
N VAL A 564 0.38 0.12 0.18
CA VAL A 564 1.16 0.40 1.41
C VAL A 564 0.30 1.18 2.40
N LEU A 565 -0.32 2.28 1.95
CA LEU A 565 -1.22 3.08 2.81
C LEU A 565 -2.36 2.23 3.37
N SER A 566 -3.03 1.44 2.52
CA SER A 566 -4.16 0.61 2.95
C SER A 566 -3.73 -0.45 3.98
N GLY A 567 -2.56 -1.04 3.78
CA GLY A 567 -1.98 -2.01 4.72
C GLY A 567 -1.66 -1.36 6.07
N ASP A 568 -0.96 -0.23 6.05
CA ASP A 568 -0.60 0.52 7.27
C ASP A 568 -1.86 0.96 8.03
N HIS A 569 -2.86 1.44 7.30
CA HIS A 569 -4.15 1.84 7.89
C HIS A 569 -4.80 0.68 8.65
N LEU A 570 -4.85 -0.52 8.02
CA LEU A 570 -5.46 -1.70 8.67
C LEU A 570 -4.67 -2.15 9.89
N LYS A 571 -3.33 -2.23 9.79
CA LYS A 571 -2.46 -2.61 10.92
C LYS A 571 -2.62 -1.63 12.07
N SER A 572 -2.57 -0.33 11.77
CA SER A 572 -2.73 0.72 12.79
C SER A 572 -4.12 0.71 13.41
N ALA A 573 -5.17 0.53 12.60
CA ALA A 573 -6.54 0.42 13.11
C ALA A 573 -6.67 -0.78 14.06
N SER A 574 -6.02 -1.90 13.72
CA SER A 574 -6.00 -3.09 14.58
C SER A 574 -5.33 -2.79 15.92
N ASP A 575 -4.14 -2.18 15.89
CA ASP A 575 -3.39 -1.83 17.10
C ASP A 575 -4.12 -0.82 17.99
N LEU A 576 -4.88 0.08 17.37
CA LEU A 576 -5.67 1.10 18.08
C LEU A 576 -7.04 0.57 18.54
N ASN A 577 -7.36 -0.69 18.22
CA ASN A 577 -8.63 -1.33 18.52
C ASN A 577 -9.83 -0.61 17.86
N ILE A 578 -9.63 -0.09 16.64
CA ILE A 578 -10.67 0.54 15.85
C ILE A 578 -11.49 -0.57 15.18
N PRO A 579 -12.82 -0.56 15.27
CA PRO A 579 -13.66 -1.58 14.62
C PRO A 579 -13.74 -1.31 13.11
N LEU A 580 -12.80 -1.91 12.37
CA LEU A 580 -12.63 -1.70 10.91
C LEU A 580 -12.48 -3.07 10.22
N VAL A 581 -13.09 -3.21 9.03
CA VAL A 581 -12.97 -4.42 8.18
C VAL A 581 -12.48 -3.99 6.81
N GLY A 582 -11.33 -4.49 6.37
CA GLY A 582 -10.83 -4.28 5.01
C GLY A 582 -11.50 -5.23 4.02
N VAL A 583 -11.90 -4.72 2.86
CA VAL A 583 -12.48 -5.52 1.78
C VAL A 583 -11.73 -5.19 0.47
N GLY A 584 -11.19 -6.22 -0.17
CA GLY A 584 -10.35 -6.05 -1.36
C GLY A 584 -10.45 -7.20 -2.34
N LEU A 585 -9.55 -7.21 -3.31
CA LEU A 585 -9.48 -8.26 -4.33
C LEU A 585 -8.40 -9.28 -3.99
N LEU A 586 -8.74 -10.54 -4.02
CA LEU A 586 -7.77 -11.63 -3.99
C LEU A 586 -7.45 -12.04 -5.44
N TYR A 587 -6.31 -11.62 -5.93
CA TYR A 587 -5.91 -11.84 -7.31
C TYR A 587 -5.44 -13.30 -7.52
N ARG A 588 -5.93 -13.96 -8.57
CA ARG A 588 -5.45 -15.29 -8.98
C ARG A 588 -3.97 -15.24 -9.36
N SER A 589 -3.59 -14.18 -10.09
CA SER A 589 -2.18 -13.86 -10.33
C SER A 589 -1.92 -12.49 -9.74
N GLY A 590 -0.93 -12.40 -8.86
CA GLY A 590 -0.55 -11.15 -8.22
C GLY A 590 0.14 -10.19 -9.17
N TYR A 591 0.75 -9.13 -8.62
CA TYR A 591 1.53 -8.20 -9.43
C TYR A 591 2.66 -8.95 -10.12
N PHE A 592 2.97 -8.59 -11.35
CA PHE A 592 3.95 -9.32 -12.17
C PHE A 592 5.35 -9.29 -11.55
N ARG A 593 6.09 -10.37 -11.77
CA ARG A 593 7.52 -10.44 -11.46
C ARG A 593 8.32 -10.17 -12.72
N GLN A 594 9.40 -9.43 -12.57
CA GLN A 594 10.29 -9.14 -13.69
C GLN A 594 11.36 -10.22 -13.79
N GLN A 595 11.57 -10.73 -14.99
CA GLN A 595 12.68 -11.61 -15.30
C GLN A 595 13.44 -11.01 -16.48
N ILE A 596 14.75 -11.10 -16.46
CA ILE A 596 15.59 -10.67 -17.58
C ILE A 596 15.98 -11.92 -18.38
N ASP A 597 15.70 -11.89 -19.69
CA ASP A 597 16.08 -12.98 -20.57
C ASP A 597 17.58 -12.89 -20.97
N ARG A 598 18.03 -13.87 -21.77
CA ARG A 598 19.44 -13.93 -22.21
C ARG A 598 19.88 -12.76 -23.08
N ASP A 599 18.93 -12.06 -23.70
CA ASP A 599 19.18 -10.90 -24.54
C ASP A 599 19.06 -9.59 -23.76
N GLY A 600 18.87 -9.65 -22.42
CA GLY A 600 18.74 -8.48 -21.57
C GLY A 600 17.36 -7.82 -21.60
N ARG A 601 16.34 -8.50 -22.14
CA ARG A 601 14.98 -7.96 -22.23
C ARG A 601 14.17 -8.36 -21.01
N GLN A 602 13.38 -7.42 -20.50
CA GLN A 602 12.44 -7.67 -19.42
C GLN A 602 11.29 -8.54 -19.90
N ILE A 603 11.04 -9.62 -19.19
CA ILE A 603 9.86 -10.47 -19.34
C ILE A 603 9.01 -10.35 -18.10
N ALA A 604 7.74 -9.97 -18.27
CA ALA A 604 6.78 -9.94 -17.17
C ALA A 604 6.23 -11.36 -16.96
N GLN A 605 6.38 -11.87 -15.76
CA GLN A 605 5.82 -13.17 -15.35
C GLN A 605 4.64 -12.93 -14.41
N TYR A 606 3.58 -13.72 -14.58
CA TYR A 606 2.35 -13.63 -13.77
C TYR A 606 2.13 -14.97 -13.06
N PRO A 607 2.86 -15.24 -11.96
CA PRO A 607 2.68 -16.51 -11.25
C PRO A 607 1.29 -16.60 -10.64
N GLU A 608 0.68 -17.76 -10.75
CA GLU A 608 -0.61 -18.01 -10.09
C GLU A 608 -0.41 -18.26 -8.61
N ASN A 609 -1.29 -17.67 -7.80
CA ASN A 609 -1.28 -17.83 -6.35
C ASN A 609 -1.93 -19.16 -5.97
N ASP A 610 -1.24 -19.95 -5.18
CA ASP A 610 -1.81 -21.17 -4.58
C ASP A 610 -2.45 -20.77 -3.23
N PHE A 611 -3.74 -20.49 -3.27
CA PHE A 611 -4.48 -20.01 -2.09
C PHE A 611 -4.45 -20.99 -0.92
N ALA A 612 -4.23 -22.29 -1.17
CA ALA A 612 -4.16 -23.28 -0.10
C ALA A 612 -2.90 -23.14 0.76
N THR A 613 -1.87 -22.49 0.23
CA THR A 613 -0.60 -22.27 0.94
C THR A 613 -0.47 -20.87 1.54
N LEU A 614 -1.48 -20.00 1.35
CA LEU A 614 -1.46 -18.64 1.88
C LEU A 614 -2.16 -18.57 3.25
N PRO A 615 -1.89 -17.56 4.08
CA PRO A 615 -2.57 -17.40 5.37
C PRO A 615 -4.01 -16.89 5.18
N LEU A 616 -4.85 -17.71 4.57
CA LEU A 616 -6.22 -17.40 4.20
C LEU A 616 -7.18 -18.45 4.74
N GLU A 617 -8.39 -18.03 5.10
CA GLU A 617 -9.49 -18.93 5.47
C GLU A 617 -10.70 -18.70 4.58
N LEU A 618 -11.34 -19.80 4.20
CA LEU A 618 -12.58 -19.75 3.42
C LEU A 618 -13.73 -19.29 4.32
N VAL A 619 -14.44 -18.23 3.89
CA VAL A 619 -15.63 -17.76 4.58
C VAL A 619 -16.77 -18.74 4.31
N LYS A 620 -17.44 -19.19 5.37
CA LYS A 620 -18.54 -20.14 5.29
C LYS A 620 -19.82 -19.50 5.82
N ASP A 621 -20.95 -19.95 5.27
CA ASP A 621 -22.28 -19.58 5.74
C ASP A 621 -22.63 -20.34 7.05
N GLU A 622 -23.81 -20.10 7.58
CA GLU A 622 -24.29 -20.75 8.81
C GLU A 622 -24.41 -22.27 8.69
N GLY A 623 -24.55 -22.79 7.47
CA GLY A 623 -24.62 -24.23 7.19
C GLY A 623 -23.25 -24.90 7.02
N GLY A 624 -22.17 -24.09 7.01
CA GLY A 624 -20.80 -24.58 6.81
C GLY A 624 -20.37 -24.66 5.35
N ALA A 625 -21.24 -24.27 4.40
CA ALA A 625 -20.91 -24.19 2.98
C ALA A 625 -20.15 -22.91 2.68
N PRO A 626 -19.30 -22.89 1.64
CA PRO A 626 -18.65 -21.64 1.22
C PRO A 626 -19.67 -20.53 0.98
N LEU A 627 -19.43 -19.35 1.54
CA LEU A 627 -20.30 -18.19 1.33
C LEU A 627 -20.14 -17.72 -0.13
N GLU A 628 -21.23 -17.78 -0.90
CA GLU A 628 -21.29 -17.34 -2.28
C GLU A 628 -22.11 -16.06 -2.40
N VAL A 629 -21.58 -15.07 -3.13
CA VAL A 629 -22.28 -13.82 -3.45
C VAL A 629 -22.49 -13.77 -4.96
N LEU A 630 -23.76 -13.71 -5.38
CA LEU A 630 -24.11 -13.62 -6.80
C LEU A 630 -23.99 -12.17 -7.27
N LEU A 631 -23.08 -11.90 -8.20
CA LEU A 631 -22.90 -10.57 -8.79
C LEU A 631 -23.59 -10.51 -10.16
N GLN A 632 -24.46 -9.52 -10.39
CA GLN A 632 -25.07 -9.21 -11.69
C GLN A 632 -24.28 -8.07 -12.35
N LEU A 633 -23.51 -8.41 -13.36
CA LEU A 633 -22.76 -7.40 -14.09
C LEU A 633 -23.55 -6.91 -15.30
N UNK A 634 -23.96 -5.78 -15.25
CA UNK A 634 -24.75 -5.22 -16.28
C UNK A 634 -23.82 -4.97 -17.43
N UNK A 635 -24.00 -5.57 -18.22
CA UNK A 635 -23.27 -5.38 -19.41
C UNK A 635 -23.92 -4.28 -20.15
N UNK A 636 -23.58 -3.44 -20.15
CA UNK A 636 -24.04 -2.36 -20.91
C UNK A 636 -24.08 -2.85 -22.26
N UNK A 637 -24.80 -3.19 -22.49
CA UNK A 637 -25.06 -3.73 -23.75
C UNK A 637 -25.22 -2.72 -24.76
N GLY A 638 -24.36 -2.24 -25.37
CA GLY A 638 -24.53 -1.33 -26.47
C GLY A 638 -23.32 -1.27 -27.41
N ALA A 639 -22.77 -2.41 -27.74
CA ALA A 639 -22.06 -2.65 -29.01
C ALA A 639 -21.49 -4.06 -28.96
N ALA A 640 -21.94 -4.90 -29.86
CA ALA A 640 -21.28 -6.16 -30.14
C ALA A 640 -19.94 -5.86 -30.77
N SER A 641 -18.89 -5.82 -29.99
CA SER A 641 -17.53 -6.03 -30.48
C SER A 641 -17.19 -7.49 -30.19
N PRO A 642 -16.85 -8.27 -31.19
CA PRO A 642 -16.38 -9.63 -30.92
C PRO A 642 -14.98 -9.53 -30.32
N CYS A 643 -14.90 -9.56 -29.02
CA CYS A 643 -13.66 -9.87 -28.33
C CYS A 643 -13.50 -11.38 -28.34
N ALA A 644 -13.11 -11.92 -29.48
CA ALA A 644 -12.91 -13.34 -29.64
C ALA A 644 -11.51 -13.79 -29.26
N ASP A 645 -10.60 -12.90 -28.84
CA ASP A 645 -9.20 -13.25 -28.60
C ASP A 645 -8.61 -12.67 -27.30
N LEU A 646 -9.40 -12.66 -26.23
CA LEU A 646 -8.87 -12.28 -24.91
C LEU A 646 -9.02 -13.43 -23.88
N ASP A 647 -8.67 -14.65 -24.31
CA ASP A 647 -8.62 -15.82 -23.42
C ASP A 647 -7.42 -15.80 -22.47
N GLY A 648 -6.76 -14.67 -22.31
CA GLY A 648 -5.52 -14.66 -21.54
C GLY A 648 -5.35 -13.61 -20.43
N ALA A 649 -6.28 -12.65 -20.27
CA ALA A 649 -5.91 -11.49 -19.45
C ALA A 649 -6.93 -11.04 -18.38
N CYS A 650 -8.04 -11.73 -18.19
CA CYS A 650 -8.98 -11.40 -17.11
C CYS A 650 -9.09 -12.55 -16.11
N GLY A 651 -8.08 -12.70 -15.28
CA GLY A 651 -8.21 -13.53 -14.10
C GLY A 651 -9.32 -12.97 -13.20
N ALA A 652 -10.32 -13.80 -12.89
CA ALA A 652 -11.37 -13.40 -11.97
C ALA A 652 -10.76 -13.10 -10.60
N GLY A 653 -10.81 -11.83 -10.18
CA GLY A 653 -10.38 -11.43 -8.84
C GLY A 653 -11.37 -11.96 -7.81
N GLN A 654 -10.85 -12.52 -6.74
CA GLN A 654 -11.65 -12.93 -5.59
C GLN A 654 -11.62 -11.83 -4.53
N ALA A 655 -12.74 -11.58 -3.88
CA ALA A 655 -12.80 -10.59 -2.82
C ALA A 655 -12.19 -11.16 -1.53
N VAL A 656 -11.26 -10.45 -0.94
CA VAL A 656 -10.68 -10.76 0.38
C VAL A 656 -11.27 -9.80 1.39
N SER A 657 -11.84 -10.35 2.45
CA SER A 657 -12.23 -9.56 3.62
C SER A 657 -11.16 -9.75 4.70
N VAL A 658 -10.50 -8.67 5.06
CA VAL A 658 -9.59 -8.65 6.21
C VAL A 658 -10.39 -8.04 7.36
N GLY A 659 -10.82 -8.88 8.28
CA GLY A 659 -11.70 -8.47 9.36
C GLY A 659 -10.98 -8.12 10.67
N HIS A 660 -11.60 -7.34 11.53
CA HIS A 660 -11.10 -6.91 12.84
C HIS A 660 -11.24 -8.00 13.92
N ARG A 661 -10.52 -7.85 15.04
CA ARG A 661 -10.44 -8.79 16.21
C ARG A 661 -11.76 -9.40 16.69
N HIS A 662 -12.88 -8.73 16.49
CA HIS A 662 -14.16 -9.13 17.10
C HIS A 662 -14.91 -10.27 16.41
N ALA A 663 -14.58 -10.64 15.19
CA ALA A 663 -15.30 -11.70 14.50
C ALA A 663 -15.12 -13.07 15.15
N GLN A 664 -14.00 -13.30 15.88
CA GLN A 664 -13.78 -14.55 16.61
C GLN A 664 -14.59 -14.63 17.94
N GLN A 665 -14.77 -13.50 18.63
CA GLN A 665 -15.59 -13.49 19.86
C GLN A 665 -17.06 -13.78 19.56
N TYR A 666 -17.54 -13.34 18.39
CA TYR A 666 -18.92 -13.61 17.98
C TYR A 666 -19.17 -15.12 17.74
N ARG A 667 -18.18 -15.84 17.19
CA ARG A 667 -18.26 -17.29 17.00
C ARG A 667 -18.28 -18.06 18.35
N ARG A 668 -17.52 -17.63 19.35
CA ARG A 668 -17.51 -18.30 20.67
C ARG A 668 -18.85 -18.11 21.38
N ARG A 669 -19.49 -16.94 21.31
CA ARG A 669 -20.80 -16.69 21.93
C ARG A 669 -21.97 -17.43 21.25
N SER A 670 -21.89 -17.62 19.92
CA SER A 670 -22.95 -18.34 19.19
C SER A 670 -22.87 -19.87 19.38
N GLN A 671 -21.71 -20.40 19.75
CA GLN A 671 -21.56 -21.84 20.03
C GLN A 671 -22.04 -22.23 21.45
N ASP A 672 -22.10 -21.28 22.38
CA ASP A 672 -22.51 -21.54 23.77
C ASP A 672 -24.04 -21.56 23.98
N HIS A 673 -24.83 -21.27 22.92
CA HIS A 673 -26.30 -21.24 23.01
C HIS A 673 -27.00 -22.22 22.06
N ARG A 674 -26.57 -23.51 22.09
CA ARG A 674 -27.35 -24.55 21.40
C ARG A 674 -28.18 -25.34 22.45
N PRO A 675 -29.51 -25.29 22.40
CA PRO A 675 -30.31 -26.25 23.20
C PRO A 675 -30.17 -27.63 22.56
N ALA A 676 -30.00 -28.62 23.40
CA ALA A 676 -29.92 -30.02 23.01
C ALA A 676 -31.29 -30.50 22.50
N VAL A 677 -31.39 -30.86 21.23
CA VAL A 677 -32.55 -31.51 20.65
C VAL A 677 -32.25 -32.99 20.48
N ARG A 678 -33.03 -33.83 21.17
CA ARG A 678 -32.98 -35.28 21.05
C ARG A 678 -33.58 -35.76 19.73
N GLY A 679 -33.01 -36.86 19.23
CA GLY A 679 -33.31 -37.44 17.95
C GLY A 679 -34.68 -38.09 17.75
N GLY A 680 -35.06 -38.25 16.53
CA GLY A 680 -36.21 -39.04 16.08
C GLY A 680 -35.92 -39.65 14.69
N GLN A 681 -36.26 -40.92 14.59
CA GLN A 681 -35.93 -41.85 13.51
C GLN A 681 -36.65 -41.60 12.18
N GLY A 682 -36.08 -42.13 11.12
CA GLY A 682 -36.36 -42.05 9.73
C GLY A 682 -37.61 -42.63 9.12
N LEU A 683 -37.66 -42.62 7.80
CA LEU A 683 -38.16 -43.62 6.86
C LEU A 683 -38.18 -43.09 5.41
N PRO A 684 -38.22 -43.97 4.38
CA PRO A 684 -37.63 -43.70 3.07
C PRO A 684 -38.60 -43.23 1.97
N PRO A 685 -38.09 -42.91 0.73
CA PRO A 685 -38.90 -42.28 -0.32
C PRO A 685 -39.54 -43.28 -1.27
N PRO A 686 -40.59 -42.88 -2.05
CA PRO A 686 -41.07 -43.70 -3.13
C PRO A 686 -40.67 -43.18 -4.50
N SER A 687 -40.47 -44.13 -5.38
CA SER A 687 -40.12 -44.12 -6.79
C SER A 687 -41.24 -43.62 -7.72
N GLY A 688 -40.85 -43.14 -8.90
CA GLY A 688 -41.80 -43.03 -10.02
C GLY A 688 -41.38 -42.10 -11.17
N ASN A 689 -40.91 -42.71 -12.25
CA ASN A 689 -40.81 -42.19 -13.63
C ASN A 689 -42.03 -42.69 -14.40
N PRO A 690 -42.34 -42.34 -15.65
CA PRO A 690 -41.74 -41.51 -16.71
C PRO A 690 -42.65 -40.76 -17.71
N ALA A 691 -42.02 -40.06 -18.62
CA ALA A 691 -42.25 -39.99 -20.07
C ALA A 691 -43.20 -38.98 -20.74
N ARG A 692 -42.62 -38.27 -21.67
CA ARG A 692 -42.85 -38.07 -23.13
C ARG A 692 -43.51 -36.76 -23.66
N HIS A 693 -42.73 -36.20 -24.56
CA HIS A 693 -43.04 -35.56 -25.87
C HIS A 693 -43.74 -34.21 -25.99
N GLY A 694 -43.12 -33.31 -26.79
CA GLY A 694 -43.77 -32.22 -27.50
C GLY A 694 -42.82 -31.12 -28.00
N ARG A 695 -42.47 -31.16 -29.30
CA ARG A 695 -41.70 -30.13 -29.99
C ARG A 695 -42.57 -28.93 -30.41
N GLY A 696 -42.07 -27.70 -30.26
CA GLY A 696 -42.60 -26.49 -30.89
C GLY A 696 -41.51 -25.44 -31.07
N PRO A 697 -41.54 -24.61 -32.13
CA PRO A 697 -40.36 -23.87 -32.59
C PRO A 697 -40.02 -22.65 -31.74
N ALA A 698 -38.74 -22.35 -31.66
CA ALA A 698 -38.09 -21.35 -30.84
C ALA A 698 -38.23 -19.94 -31.42
N HIS A 699 -38.74 -19.02 -30.61
CA HIS A 699 -38.43 -17.59 -30.77
C HIS A 699 -37.27 -17.27 -29.83
N ALA A 700 -36.11 -16.90 -30.39
CA ALA A 700 -34.93 -16.51 -29.65
C ALA A 700 -35.15 -15.21 -28.90
N ARG A 701 -35.28 -15.26 -27.60
CA ARG A 701 -35.09 -14.11 -26.72
C ARG A 701 -33.62 -13.93 -26.42
N PRO A 702 -33.11 -12.69 -26.29
CA PRO A 702 -31.70 -12.50 -25.99
C PRO A 702 -31.37 -13.12 -24.61
N ARG A 703 -30.45 -14.04 -24.62
CA ARG A 703 -29.94 -14.65 -23.38
C ARG A 703 -29.16 -13.59 -22.62
N HIS A 704 -29.63 -13.21 -21.47
CA HIS A 704 -28.80 -12.55 -20.48
C HIS A 704 -27.75 -13.60 -20.04
N GLN A 705 -26.51 -13.43 -20.48
CA GLN A 705 -25.43 -14.19 -19.92
C GLN A 705 -25.16 -13.63 -18.51
N ALA A 706 -25.79 -14.27 -17.54
CA ALA A 706 -25.32 -14.14 -16.17
C ALA A 706 -23.94 -14.79 -16.13
N LEU A 707 -22.90 -14.01 -15.93
CA LEU A 707 -21.60 -14.54 -15.64
C LEU A 707 -21.68 -15.15 -14.25
N ARG A 708 -21.88 -16.45 -14.22
CA ARG A 708 -21.84 -17.19 -12.96
C ARG A 708 -20.36 -17.27 -12.58
N VAL A 709 -19.91 -16.38 -11.72
CA VAL A 709 -18.64 -16.57 -11.05
C VAL A 709 -18.89 -17.67 -10.03
N SER A 710 -18.84 -18.92 -10.50
CA SER A 710 -18.84 -20.04 -9.58
C SER A 710 -17.48 -20.05 -8.91
N TYR A 711 -17.46 -19.69 -7.66
CA TYR A 711 -16.31 -19.94 -6.80
C TYR A 711 -16.22 -21.45 -6.59
N GLU A 712 -15.40 -22.10 -7.39
CA GLU A 712 -14.97 -23.47 -7.06
C GLU A 712 -14.19 -23.48 -5.74
N ARG A 713 -13.82 -22.27 -5.22
CA ARG A 713 -13.14 -22.10 -3.93
C ARG A 713 -13.56 -20.72 -3.36
N GLY A 714 -14.60 -20.71 -2.60
CA GLY A 714 -15.31 -19.58 -2.02
C GLY A 714 -14.53 -18.34 -1.58
N ALA A 715 -15.23 -17.39 -1.00
CA ALA A 715 -14.64 -16.19 -0.45
C ALA A 715 -13.66 -16.55 0.67
N PHE A 716 -12.44 -16.02 0.61
CA PHE A 716 -11.42 -16.25 1.62
C PHE A 716 -11.41 -15.06 2.59
N ARG A 717 -11.33 -15.38 3.84
CA ARG A 717 -11.11 -14.43 4.90
C ARG A 717 -9.65 -14.55 5.33
N VAL A 718 -8.95 -13.43 5.37
CA VAL A 718 -7.67 -13.40 6.05
C VAL A 718 -7.99 -13.38 7.54
N PRO A 719 -7.56 -14.40 8.31
CA PRO A 719 -7.78 -14.37 9.74
C PRO A 719 -7.12 -13.12 10.32
N HIS A 720 -7.79 -12.53 11.23
CA HIS A 720 -7.46 -11.28 11.87
C HIS A 720 -6.12 -11.20 12.53
N PRO A 721 -5.47 -10.06 12.49
CA PRO A 721 -4.58 -9.72 13.58
C PRO A 721 -5.37 -9.48 14.87
#